data_c4f8c0c90a77424f71cbe653faec102d
#
_entry.id   c4f8c0c90a77424f71cbe653faec102d
#
_cell.length_a   1.000
_cell.length_b   1.000
_cell.length_c   1.000
_cell.angle_alpha   90.00
_cell.angle_beta   90.00
_cell.angle_gamma   90.00
#
_symmetry.space_group_name_H-M   'P 1'
#
loop_
_entity.id
_entity.type
_entity.pdbx_description
1 polymer ?
#
loop_
_entity_poly.entity_id
_entity_poly.type
_entity_poly.pdbx_seq_one_letter_code
_entity_poly.pdbx_strand_id
1 'polypeptide(L)'
;MSERLAARFAACRESGRTAFVAFVTAGYPTKADTVPAMLEMEKEGADVIELGVPFSDPMADGSAIEAASVVAIKNGTIYSDCIKYAKEARDKGLTVPLLLMGYYNTFLAAGIEDTCKECAAAGIDGFIIVDLPCEEAWRAMAPAAAANKLSLVPLASPTSGAERIAQVAECALTPSPGMVYVVSLLGTTGARDSEAADSKAKRLAECKGVVDSVHAAAEKLGCPRGKLPVVVGFGITKREHVQEFGAFADGCVVGSKIVTEIAKSGVAGVGKVVRELSGGPLKSTVAAKPVEPAAKRQKTTEEAERMKKHADKWNFQSTVFGGRFIPETLMVAHQELEEAWAKWKVDPEFKAELARLRRDFIGGPTPLYHARRLTEMCGGAQIWFKREELAHTGAHKINNAVGQALLAMKLGKKRIIAETGAGQHGVATAAACAMLDLECIVYMGEIDTERQKLNCFRMKELGASVVPVKSGSRTLKDAVNEALRDWVTNIRTTHYIIGSAVGPHPFPDIVRDLQSVIGNEARAQMLNQTTGEFGHPTFTNGPGRLPDTVVACVGGGSNAIGMFTAFLPDKEVQIVGVEAGGVHGPWLPDGSRTDKHAATLTDGVVGVLHGSRTYLLQTPDGQIKETHSISAGLDYPGVGPQHASLKATGRVDYKFATDSQALDAMRVVSRKEGIVPALEPSHALHTTMELARGMPRDKIVLVNLCGRGDKDMLHVAKARGVTIDQDVLLTKDDVNARDAAQG
;
A
#
# COMPACT_ATOMS: atom_id res chain seq x y z
N MET A 1 -3.15 -17.51 25.22
CA MET A 1 -4.53 -16.99 25.06
C MET A 1 -4.89 -16.29 26.34
N SER A 2 -5.52 -15.12 26.26
CA SER A 2 -6.02 -14.47 27.47
C SER A 2 -6.99 -15.38 28.20
N GLU A 3 -7.01 -15.31 29.54
CA GLU A 3 -7.86 -16.17 30.36
C GLU A 3 -9.35 -15.97 30.07
N ARG A 4 -9.77 -14.72 29.82
CA ARG A 4 -11.15 -14.38 29.46
C ARG A 4 -11.56 -14.99 28.11
N LEU A 5 -10.70 -14.90 27.09
CA LEU A 5 -10.98 -15.45 25.77
C LEU A 5 -11.12 -16.98 25.83
N ALA A 6 -10.19 -17.65 26.51
CA ALA A 6 -10.23 -19.09 26.70
C ALA A 6 -11.50 -19.58 27.44
N ALA A 7 -11.84 -18.91 28.55
CA ALA A 7 -13.00 -19.22 29.35
C ALA A 7 -14.32 -19.03 28.59
N ARG A 8 -14.42 -17.94 27.78
CA ARG A 8 -15.65 -17.66 27.03
C ARG A 8 -15.91 -18.69 25.94
N PHE A 9 -14.90 -19.10 25.17
CA PHE A 9 -15.05 -20.15 24.16
C PHE A 9 -15.36 -21.52 24.81
N ALA A 10 -14.77 -21.83 25.97
CA ALA A 10 -15.12 -23.04 26.74
C ALA A 10 -16.59 -23.04 27.15
N ALA A 11 -17.09 -21.94 27.71
CA ALA A 11 -18.48 -21.81 28.12
C ALA A 11 -19.47 -21.90 26.94
N CYS A 12 -19.14 -21.30 25.78
CA CYS A 12 -19.95 -21.44 24.57
C CYS A 12 -20.03 -22.91 24.14
N ARG A 13 -18.91 -23.62 24.14
CA ARG A 13 -18.85 -25.03 23.75
C ARG A 13 -19.63 -25.93 24.71
N GLU A 14 -19.47 -25.75 26.02
CA GLU A 14 -20.20 -26.51 27.05
C GLU A 14 -21.74 -26.32 26.93
N SER A 15 -22.16 -25.16 26.49
CA SER A 15 -23.59 -24.86 26.24
C SER A 15 -24.09 -25.26 24.84
N GLY A 16 -23.23 -25.85 24.00
CA GLY A 16 -23.57 -26.20 22.60
C GLY A 16 -23.87 -25.00 21.71
N ARG A 17 -23.32 -23.81 22.05
CA ARG A 17 -23.55 -22.56 21.35
C ARG A 17 -22.33 -22.13 20.55
N THR A 18 -22.55 -21.67 19.30
CA THR A 18 -21.57 -20.96 18.50
C THR A 18 -21.30 -19.60 19.13
N ALA A 19 -20.03 -19.26 19.40
CA ALA A 19 -19.66 -17.96 19.93
C ALA A 19 -20.00 -16.83 18.94
N PHE A 20 -20.63 -15.75 19.43
CA PHE A 20 -20.97 -14.58 18.64
C PHE A 20 -19.97 -13.45 18.89
N VAL A 21 -19.18 -13.12 17.88
CA VAL A 21 -18.17 -12.06 17.90
C VAL A 21 -18.75 -10.83 17.23
N ALA A 22 -18.81 -9.70 17.94
CA ALA A 22 -19.42 -8.46 17.48
C ALA A 22 -18.38 -7.37 17.29
N PHE A 23 -18.33 -6.76 16.09
CA PHE A 23 -17.41 -5.67 15.76
C PHE A 23 -18.11 -4.30 15.85
N VAL A 24 -17.42 -3.29 16.38
CA VAL A 24 -17.81 -1.89 16.33
C VAL A 24 -16.60 -0.99 16.08
N THR A 25 -16.75 0.06 15.23
CA THR A 25 -15.71 1.07 15.02
C THR A 25 -15.71 2.07 16.18
N ALA A 26 -14.57 2.26 16.86
CA ALA A 26 -14.41 3.23 17.93
C ALA A 26 -14.66 4.65 17.41
N GLY A 27 -15.47 5.43 18.14
CA GLY A 27 -15.80 6.81 17.77
C GLY A 27 -16.86 6.98 16.71
N TYR A 28 -17.56 5.90 16.32
CA TYR A 28 -18.63 5.92 15.32
C TYR A 28 -19.98 5.49 15.91
N PRO A 29 -21.13 6.17 15.57
CA PRO A 29 -21.22 7.43 14.79
C PRO A 29 -20.66 8.64 15.55
N THR A 30 -20.60 8.59 16.88
CA THR A 30 -19.97 9.59 17.75
C THR A 30 -19.08 8.95 18.79
N LYS A 31 -18.18 9.71 19.40
CA LYS A 31 -17.31 9.23 20.49
C LYS A 31 -18.13 8.69 21.68
N ALA A 32 -19.26 9.31 21.97
CA ALA A 32 -20.12 8.97 23.11
C ALA A 32 -20.86 7.62 22.91
N ASP A 33 -21.04 7.14 21.70
CA ASP A 33 -21.78 5.91 21.41
C ASP A 33 -20.94 4.65 21.61
N THR A 34 -19.60 4.73 21.62
CA THR A 34 -18.71 3.56 21.64
C THR A 34 -18.88 2.69 22.86
N VAL A 35 -18.80 3.25 24.06
CA VAL A 35 -18.91 2.48 25.32
C VAL A 35 -20.34 1.95 25.51
N PRO A 36 -21.41 2.72 25.33
CA PRO A 36 -22.77 2.21 25.37
C PRO A 36 -23.02 1.06 24.36
N ALA A 37 -22.46 1.14 23.14
CA ALA A 37 -22.62 0.08 22.16
C ALA A 37 -21.98 -1.23 22.61
N MET A 38 -20.76 -1.21 23.17
CA MET A 38 -20.09 -2.40 23.69
C MET A 38 -20.90 -3.05 24.83
N LEU A 39 -21.42 -2.26 25.78
CA LEU A 39 -22.23 -2.76 26.88
C LEU A 39 -23.56 -3.35 26.40
N GLU A 40 -24.21 -2.70 25.44
CA GLU A 40 -25.46 -3.23 24.86
C GLU A 40 -25.23 -4.50 24.05
N MET A 41 -24.10 -4.62 23.33
CA MET A 41 -23.71 -5.86 22.63
C MET A 41 -23.58 -7.03 23.59
N GLU A 42 -22.85 -6.88 24.70
CA GLU A 42 -22.72 -7.93 25.71
C GLU A 42 -24.06 -8.32 26.33
N LYS A 43 -24.85 -7.34 26.73
CA LYS A 43 -26.17 -7.56 27.31
C LYS A 43 -27.09 -8.35 26.37
N GLU A 44 -26.97 -8.13 25.07
CA GLU A 44 -27.81 -8.75 24.05
C GLU A 44 -27.22 -10.02 23.44
N GLY A 45 -26.03 -10.45 23.91
CA GLY A 45 -25.50 -11.79 23.67
C GLY A 45 -24.24 -11.87 22.82
N ALA A 46 -23.47 -10.81 22.71
CA ALA A 46 -22.10 -10.91 22.20
C ALA A 46 -21.22 -11.69 23.18
N ASP A 47 -20.44 -12.62 22.65
CA ASP A 47 -19.52 -13.46 23.41
C ASP A 47 -18.09 -12.90 23.41
N VAL A 48 -17.73 -12.19 22.35
CA VAL A 48 -16.46 -11.46 22.18
C VAL A 48 -16.78 -10.15 21.48
N ILE A 49 -16.10 -9.07 21.85
CA ILE A 49 -16.22 -7.78 21.17
C ILE A 49 -14.90 -7.44 20.49
N GLU A 50 -14.97 -7.01 19.24
CA GLU A 50 -13.89 -6.42 18.47
C GLU A 50 -14.10 -4.90 18.40
N LEU A 51 -13.20 -4.14 19.03
CA LEU A 51 -13.17 -2.69 18.96
C LEU A 51 -12.24 -2.25 17.83
N GLY A 52 -12.83 -1.75 16.75
CA GLY A 52 -12.10 -1.29 15.58
C GLY A 52 -11.37 0.02 15.84
N VAL A 53 -10.05 0.02 15.69
CA VAL A 53 -9.22 1.23 15.72
C VAL A 53 -9.32 1.92 14.37
N PRO A 54 -9.82 3.16 14.28
CA PRO A 54 -9.97 3.84 13.00
C PRO A 54 -8.62 4.05 12.30
N PHE A 55 -8.59 3.79 10.99
CA PHE A 55 -7.41 4.03 10.17
C PHE A 55 -7.78 4.70 8.85
N SER A 56 -6.92 5.62 8.38
CA SER A 56 -7.17 6.43 7.19
C SER A 56 -7.10 5.65 5.87
N ASP A 57 -6.39 4.51 5.84
CA ASP A 57 -6.10 3.77 4.61
C ASP A 57 -6.33 2.25 4.76
N PRO A 58 -7.56 1.81 5.07
CA PRO A 58 -7.87 0.42 5.32
C PRO A 58 -7.96 -0.38 4.00
N MET A 59 -6.99 -1.25 3.73
CA MET A 59 -6.92 -2.04 2.49
C MET A 59 -7.79 -3.32 2.48
N ALA A 60 -8.26 -3.76 3.66
CA ALA A 60 -9.03 -5.01 3.80
C ALA A 60 -10.50 -4.78 4.19
N ASP A 61 -10.86 -3.56 4.58
CA ASP A 61 -12.21 -3.23 5.00
C ASP A 61 -13.13 -2.93 3.82
N GLY A 62 -14.39 -3.35 3.94
CA GLY A 62 -15.44 -2.97 3.01
C GLY A 62 -15.97 -1.57 3.27
N SER A 63 -16.76 -1.06 2.31
CA SER A 63 -17.25 0.32 2.27
C SER A 63 -17.94 0.80 3.57
N ALA A 64 -18.65 -0.08 4.28
CA ALA A 64 -19.36 0.29 5.52
C ALA A 64 -18.38 0.58 6.68
N ILE A 65 -17.35 -0.26 6.85
CA ILE A 65 -16.34 -0.09 7.91
C ILE A 65 -15.40 1.07 7.54
N GLU A 66 -14.98 1.18 6.27
CA GLU A 66 -14.20 2.31 5.78
C GLU A 66 -14.90 3.65 6.04
N ALA A 67 -16.19 3.77 5.67
CA ALA A 67 -16.98 4.97 5.92
C ALA A 67 -17.09 5.30 7.42
N ALA A 68 -17.23 4.28 8.27
CA ALA A 68 -17.25 4.46 9.72
C ALA A 68 -15.90 4.97 10.26
N SER A 69 -14.78 4.44 9.76
CA SER A 69 -13.42 4.90 10.10
C SER A 69 -13.20 6.36 9.70
N VAL A 70 -13.65 6.77 8.50
CA VAL A 70 -13.58 8.17 8.05
C VAL A 70 -14.35 9.11 9.00
N VAL A 71 -15.56 8.71 9.42
CA VAL A 71 -16.36 9.50 10.37
C VAL A 71 -15.68 9.56 11.74
N ALA A 72 -15.18 8.43 12.24
CA ALA A 72 -14.50 8.37 13.53
C ALA A 72 -13.24 9.25 13.58
N ILE A 73 -12.43 9.24 12.51
CA ILE A 73 -11.25 10.12 12.37
C ILE A 73 -11.68 11.59 12.35
N LYS A 74 -12.74 11.95 11.62
CA LYS A 74 -13.30 13.32 11.62
C LYS A 74 -13.81 13.74 12.99
N ASN A 75 -14.32 12.81 13.79
CA ASN A 75 -14.69 13.04 15.18
C ASN A 75 -13.46 13.21 16.10
N GLY A 76 -12.23 13.10 15.55
CA GLY A 76 -10.98 13.19 16.29
C GLY A 76 -10.72 11.96 17.17
N THR A 77 -11.19 10.77 16.79
CA THR A 77 -10.89 9.52 17.49
C THR A 77 -9.51 9.03 17.09
N ILE A 78 -8.67 8.79 18.09
CA ILE A 78 -7.30 8.29 17.93
C ILE A 78 -7.10 6.98 18.72
N TYR A 79 -5.98 6.30 18.50
CA TYR A 79 -5.65 5.04 19.19
C TYR A 79 -5.82 5.14 20.72
N SER A 80 -5.31 6.22 21.36
CA SER A 80 -5.41 6.37 22.82
C SER A 80 -6.85 6.50 23.34
N ASP A 81 -7.80 6.95 22.51
CA ASP A 81 -9.21 6.97 22.87
C ASP A 81 -9.79 5.55 22.93
N CYS A 82 -9.32 4.62 22.05
CA CYS A 82 -9.73 3.23 22.09
C CYS A 82 -9.34 2.57 23.43
N ILE A 83 -8.15 2.90 23.96
CA ILE A 83 -7.70 2.45 25.29
C ILE A 83 -8.61 3.00 26.40
N LYS A 84 -8.96 4.29 26.34
CA LYS A 84 -9.88 4.90 27.29
C LYS A 84 -11.28 4.27 27.25
N TYR A 85 -11.81 4.00 26.04
CA TYR A 85 -13.11 3.34 25.90
C TYR A 85 -13.10 1.92 26.45
N ALA A 86 -12.02 1.17 26.22
CA ALA A 86 -11.87 -0.17 26.78
C ALA A 86 -11.90 -0.13 28.31
N LYS A 87 -11.11 0.76 28.92
CA LYS A 87 -11.07 0.94 30.37
C LYS A 87 -12.44 1.37 30.92
N GLU A 88 -13.06 2.38 30.32
CA GLU A 88 -14.39 2.86 30.74
C GLU A 88 -15.46 1.78 30.63
N ALA A 89 -15.45 0.96 29.57
CA ALA A 89 -16.36 -0.17 29.43
C ALA A 89 -16.15 -1.19 30.55
N ARG A 90 -14.89 -1.53 30.89
CA ARG A 90 -14.56 -2.41 32.03
C ARG A 90 -15.05 -1.84 33.37
N ASP A 91 -14.79 -0.57 33.62
CA ASP A 91 -15.24 0.12 34.85
C ASP A 91 -16.78 0.13 34.97
N LYS A 92 -17.50 0.14 33.83
CA LYS A 92 -18.97 0.04 33.74
C LYS A 92 -19.51 -1.42 33.70
N GLY A 93 -18.65 -2.42 33.84
CA GLY A 93 -19.04 -3.80 34.03
C GLY A 93 -18.96 -4.70 32.80
N LEU A 94 -18.28 -4.29 31.72
CA LEU A 94 -18.01 -5.19 30.57
C LEU A 94 -17.18 -6.40 31.01
N THR A 95 -17.69 -7.62 30.82
CA THR A 95 -17.04 -8.86 31.26
C THR A 95 -16.51 -9.72 30.12
N VAL A 96 -17.12 -9.67 28.93
CA VAL A 96 -16.70 -10.47 27.77
C VAL A 96 -15.31 -10.09 27.27
N PRO A 97 -14.59 -10.99 26.59
CA PRO A 97 -13.32 -10.65 25.94
C PRO A 97 -13.46 -9.45 25.01
N LEU A 98 -12.47 -8.56 25.03
CA LEU A 98 -12.37 -7.38 24.19
C LEU A 98 -11.05 -7.41 23.41
N LEU A 99 -11.15 -7.46 22.09
CA LEU A 99 -10.00 -7.43 21.19
C LEU A 99 -9.93 -6.07 20.46
N LEU A 100 -8.73 -5.51 20.29
CA LEU A 100 -8.54 -4.41 19.35
C LEU A 100 -8.34 -4.97 17.94
N MET A 101 -9.13 -4.47 16.99
CA MET A 101 -8.97 -4.80 15.57
C MET A 101 -8.49 -3.55 14.82
N GLY A 102 -7.44 -3.67 14.01
CA GLY A 102 -6.92 -2.53 13.27
C GLY A 102 -5.78 -2.87 12.32
N TYR A 103 -5.09 -1.81 11.88
CA TYR A 103 -3.95 -1.88 10.98
C TYR A 103 -2.65 -1.62 11.74
N TYR A 104 -1.59 -2.30 11.32
CA TYR A 104 -0.33 -2.33 12.05
C TYR A 104 0.29 -0.94 12.26
N ASN A 105 0.10 -0.03 11.30
CA ASN A 105 0.70 1.31 11.38
C ASN A 105 0.30 2.11 12.61
N THR A 106 -0.96 2.04 13.05
CA THR A 106 -1.44 2.75 14.24
C THR A 106 -0.80 2.22 15.52
N PHE A 107 -0.62 0.91 15.64
CA PHE A 107 0.06 0.27 16.77
C PHE A 107 1.57 0.52 16.75
N LEU A 108 2.18 0.53 15.56
CA LEU A 108 3.59 0.85 15.38
C LEU A 108 3.91 2.29 15.78
N ALA A 109 3.05 3.24 15.41
CA ALA A 109 3.19 4.66 15.76
C ALA A 109 3.08 4.89 17.29
N ALA A 110 2.20 4.15 17.96
CA ALA A 110 2.06 4.20 19.42
C ALA A 110 3.21 3.50 20.18
N GLY A 111 4.03 2.71 19.48
CA GLY A 111 5.10 1.89 20.10
C GLY A 111 4.58 0.54 20.58
N ILE A 112 5.11 -0.55 20.01
CA ILE A 112 4.58 -1.91 20.21
C ILE A 112 4.60 -2.38 21.67
N GLU A 113 5.70 -2.12 22.38
CA GLU A 113 5.82 -2.52 23.80
C GLU A 113 4.85 -1.76 24.69
N ASP A 114 4.73 -0.43 24.48
CA ASP A 114 3.85 0.44 25.25
C ASP A 114 2.39 0.12 24.93
N THR A 115 2.04 -0.10 23.66
CA THR A 115 0.74 -0.60 23.21
C THR A 115 0.34 -1.86 24.01
N CYS A 116 1.20 -2.86 24.09
CA CYS A 116 0.87 -4.10 24.80
C CYS A 116 0.66 -3.88 26.30
N LYS A 117 1.48 -3.04 26.95
CA LYS A 117 1.33 -2.70 28.39
C LYS A 117 0.03 -1.94 28.66
N GLU A 118 -0.26 -0.90 27.87
CA GLU A 118 -1.46 -0.08 28.02
C GLU A 118 -2.74 -0.87 27.76
N CYS A 119 -2.76 -1.72 26.74
CA CYS A 119 -3.88 -2.60 26.44
C CYS A 119 -4.16 -3.58 27.58
N ALA A 120 -3.13 -4.23 28.11
CA ALA A 120 -3.29 -5.14 29.26
C ALA A 120 -3.82 -4.41 30.50
N ALA A 121 -3.30 -3.21 30.79
CA ALA A 121 -3.75 -2.38 31.90
C ALA A 121 -5.21 -1.89 31.75
N ALA A 122 -5.66 -1.65 30.52
CA ALA A 122 -7.03 -1.26 30.20
C ALA A 122 -8.02 -2.45 30.16
N GLY A 123 -7.51 -3.67 30.33
CA GLY A 123 -8.34 -4.89 30.32
C GLY A 123 -8.72 -5.37 28.91
N ILE A 124 -7.97 -4.99 27.89
CA ILE A 124 -8.01 -5.57 26.54
C ILE A 124 -7.41 -6.99 26.61
N ASP A 125 -7.92 -7.91 25.80
CA ASP A 125 -7.55 -9.32 25.80
C ASP A 125 -6.62 -9.72 24.66
N GLY A 126 -6.48 -8.87 23.63
CA GLY A 126 -5.60 -9.15 22.50
C GLY A 126 -5.88 -8.30 21.26
N PHE A 127 -5.30 -8.73 20.14
CA PHE A 127 -5.29 -8.00 18.88
C PHE A 127 -5.67 -8.86 17.69
N ILE A 128 -6.37 -8.24 16.74
CA ILE A 128 -6.56 -8.69 15.36
C ILE A 128 -5.97 -7.61 14.47
N ILE A 129 -4.83 -7.90 13.83
CA ILE A 129 -4.14 -6.91 12.97
C ILE A 129 -4.16 -7.46 11.54
N VAL A 130 -5.02 -6.87 10.71
CA VAL A 130 -5.41 -7.45 9.41
C VAL A 130 -4.28 -7.47 8.37
N ASP A 131 -3.31 -6.58 8.49
CA ASP A 131 -2.14 -6.45 7.60
C ASP A 131 -0.83 -6.95 8.25
N LEU A 132 -0.91 -7.74 9.32
CA LEU A 132 0.24 -8.30 10.02
C LEU A 132 0.25 -9.84 9.90
N PRO A 133 0.81 -10.41 8.82
CA PRO A 133 0.88 -11.86 8.65
C PRO A 133 1.84 -12.52 9.65
N CYS A 134 1.75 -13.84 9.78
CA CYS A 134 2.46 -14.61 10.81
C CYS A 134 3.97 -14.32 10.85
N GLU A 135 4.63 -14.21 9.72
CA GLU A 135 6.07 -13.97 9.63
C GLU A 135 6.48 -12.63 10.24
N GLU A 136 5.70 -11.59 9.94
CA GLU A 136 5.95 -10.25 10.47
C GLU A 136 5.47 -10.14 11.93
N ALA A 137 4.34 -10.79 12.28
CA ALA A 137 3.76 -10.76 13.62
C ALA A 137 4.69 -11.37 14.67
N TRP A 138 5.28 -12.52 14.39
CA TRP A 138 6.18 -13.20 15.34
C TRP A 138 7.41 -12.37 15.68
N ARG A 139 7.91 -11.62 14.72
CA ARG A 139 9.07 -10.76 14.90
C ARG A 139 8.71 -9.43 15.58
N ALA A 140 7.63 -8.82 15.11
CA ALA A 140 7.30 -7.44 15.44
C ALA A 140 6.49 -7.29 16.73
N MET A 141 5.53 -8.17 17.02
CA MET A 141 4.54 -7.94 18.07
C MET A 141 4.31 -9.11 19.02
N ALA A 142 4.39 -10.35 18.57
CA ALA A 142 4.04 -11.50 19.39
C ALA A 142 4.85 -11.62 20.70
N PRO A 143 6.15 -11.29 20.75
CA PRO A 143 6.91 -11.31 22.01
C PRO A 143 6.36 -10.34 23.05
N ALA A 144 6.03 -9.09 22.66
CA ALA A 144 5.49 -8.07 23.57
C ALA A 144 4.07 -8.42 24.03
N ALA A 145 3.22 -8.93 23.13
CA ALA A 145 1.88 -9.39 23.45
C ALA A 145 1.92 -10.57 24.46
N ALA A 146 2.80 -11.54 24.23
CA ALA A 146 2.99 -12.68 25.14
C ALA A 146 3.45 -12.26 26.56
N ALA A 147 4.40 -11.29 26.63
CA ALA A 147 4.89 -10.77 27.90
C ALA A 147 3.79 -10.11 28.73
N ASN A 148 2.75 -9.58 28.08
CA ASN A 148 1.61 -8.92 28.71
C ASN A 148 0.34 -9.81 28.74
N LYS A 149 0.44 -11.10 28.46
CA LYS A 149 -0.66 -12.10 28.45
C LYS A 149 -1.81 -11.74 27.47
N LEU A 150 -1.51 -11.01 26.42
CA LEU A 150 -2.44 -10.66 25.36
C LEU A 150 -2.43 -11.74 24.27
N SER A 151 -3.58 -11.95 23.64
CA SER A 151 -3.71 -12.84 22.48
C SER A 151 -3.38 -12.08 21.20
N LEU A 152 -2.66 -12.72 20.27
CA LEU A 152 -2.51 -12.23 18.91
C LEU A 152 -3.23 -13.22 17.98
N VAL A 153 -4.21 -12.72 17.22
CA VAL A 153 -5.12 -13.52 16.41
C VAL A 153 -4.64 -13.53 14.96
N PRO A 154 -4.09 -14.65 14.47
CA PRO A 154 -3.74 -14.76 13.06
C PRO A 154 -4.97 -15.03 12.19
N LEU A 155 -4.87 -14.66 10.92
CA LEU A 155 -5.91 -14.88 9.93
C LEU A 155 -5.57 -16.11 9.07
N ALA A 156 -6.63 -16.80 8.59
CA ALA A 156 -6.57 -17.84 7.56
C ALA A 156 -7.59 -17.53 6.46
N SER A 157 -7.40 -18.02 5.27
CA SER A 157 -8.22 -17.71 4.12
C SER A 157 -8.41 -18.95 3.22
N PRO A 158 -9.44 -18.99 2.38
CA PRO A 158 -9.60 -20.05 1.37
C PRO A 158 -8.45 -20.15 0.36
N THR A 159 -7.57 -19.13 0.28
CA THR A 159 -6.35 -19.16 -0.51
C THR A 159 -5.15 -19.75 0.22
N SER A 160 -5.20 -19.87 1.56
CA SER A 160 -4.11 -20.38 2.36
C SER A 160 -3.92 -21.89 2.10
N GLY A 161 -2.79 -22.27 1.47
CA GLY A 161 -2.44 -23.67 1.27
C GLY A 161 -2.05 -24.40 2.57
N ALA A 162 -1.85 -25.70 2.51
CA ALA A 162 -1.61 -26.55 3.68
C ALA A 162 -0.39 -26.11 4.53
N GLU A 163 0.71 -25.71 3.89
CA GLU A 163 1.90 -25.20 4.57
C GLU A 163 1.59 -23.89 5.30
N ARG A 164 0.86 -22.99 4.64
CA ARG A 164 0.45 -21.71 5.21
C ARG A 164 -0.48 -21.89 6.41
N ILE A 165 -1.45 -22.80 6.31
CA ILE A 165 -2.35 -23.15 7.42
C ILE A 165 -1.57 -23.70 8.61
N ALA A 166 -0.52 -24.51 8.38
CA ALA A 166 0.34 -25.00 9.46
C ALA A 166 1.06 -23.85 10.19
N GLN A 167 1.56 -22.87 9.46
CA GLN A 167 2.18 -21.65 10.02
C GLN A 167 1.17 -20.81 10.82
N VAL A 168 -0.04 -20.65 10.31
CA VAL A 168 -1.14 -19.95 11.01
C VAL A 168 -1.48 -20.65 12.33
N ALA A 169 -1.63 -21.97 12.30
CA ALA A 169 -1.91 -22.75 13.50
C ALA A 169 -0.77 -22.64 14.55
N GLU A 170 0.48 -22.68 14.11
CA GLU A 170 1.64 -22.49 14.98
C GLU A 170 1.65 -21.06 15.59
N CYS A 171 1.39 -20.03 14.79
CA CYS A 171 1.30 -18.64 15.23
C CYS A 171 0.16 -18.44 16.27
N ALA A 172 -0.98 -19.12 16.06
CA ALA A 172 -2.11 -19.08 16.97
C ALA A 172 -1.86 -19.78 18.32
N LEU A 173 -0.83 -20.63 18.41
CA LEU A 173 -0.50 -21.38 19.61
C LEU A 173 0.69 -20.78 20.39
N THR A 174 1.63 -20.13 19.72
CA THR A 174 2.87 -19.62 20.33
C THR A 174 3.42 -18.39 19.63
N PRO A 175 4.10 -17.42 20.31
CA PRO A 175 4.25 -17.31 21.76
C PRO A 175 3.06 -16.64 22.44
N SER A 176 2.13 -16.06 21.68
CA SER A 176 0.96 -15.29 22.15
C SER A 176 -0.33 -15.97 21.71
N PRO A 177 -0.77 -17.04 22.41
CA PRO A 177 -1.91 -17.83 21.99
C PRO A 177 -3.20 -17.03 21.83
N GLY A 178 -3.95 -17.33 20.74
CA GLY A 178 -5.22 -16.69 20.42
C GLY A 178 -6.20 -17.67 19.78
N MET A 179 -7.23 -17.16 19.13
CA MET A 179 -8.08 -17.90 18.20
C MET A 179 -7.52 -17.75 16.79
N VAL A 180 -8.02 -18.54 15.83
CA VAL A 180 -7.79 -18.31 14.39
C VAL A 180 -9.01 -17.65 13.77
N TYR A 181 -8.82 -16.59 13.01
CA TYR A 181 -9.88 -15.91 12.28
C TYR A 181 -9.86 -16.33 10.81
N VAL A 182 -10.87 -17.10 10.39
CA VAL A 182 -11.03 -17.53 8.99
C VAL A 182 -11.88 -16.51 8.22
N VAL A 183 -11.30 -15.94 7.18
CA VAL A 183 -12.00 -15.07 6.26
C VAL A 183 -12.84 -15.93 5.31
N SER A 184 -14.18 -15.77 5.33
CA SER A 184 -15.09 -16.64 4.58
C SER A 184 -15.23 -16.29 3.10
N LEU A 185 -14.68 -15.17 2.67
CA LEU A 185 -14.79 -14.64 1.32
C LEU A 185 -13.43 -14.16 0.80
N LEU A 186 -13.19 -14.38 -0.47
CA LEU A 186 -12.21 -13.60 -1.21
C LEU A 186 -12.85 -12.22 -1.46
N GLY A 187 -12.29 -11.16 -0.88
CA GLY A 187 -12.81 -9.80 -0.98
C GLY A 187 -12.78 -9.06 0.35
N THR A 188 -13.31 -7.86 0.34
CA THR A 188 -13.42 -7.01 1.51
C THR A 188 -14.68 -7.33 2.33
N THR A 189 -14.73 -6.85 3.58
CA THR A 189 -15.93 -6.96 4.44
C THR A 189 -17.15 -6.35 3.75
N GLY A 190 -18.31 -7.01 3.82
CA GLY A 190 -19.56 -6.49 3.26
C GLY A 190 -20.73 -7.46 3.35
N ALA A 191 -21.95 -6.92 3.30
CA ALA A 191 -23.17 -7.70 3.29
C ALA A 191 -23.43 -8.29 1.87
N ARG A 192 -23.77 -9.58 1.79
CA ARG A 192 -24.18 -10.24 0.55
C ARG A 192 -25.53 -10.93 0.74
N ASP A 193 -26.60 -10.16 0.58
CA ASP A 193 -27.96 -10.67 0.80
C ASP A 193 -28.54 -11.41 -0.41
N SER A 194 -27.89 -11.37 -1.60
CA SER A 194 -28.37 -11.92 -2.88
C SER A 194 -27.38 -12.87 -3.56
N GLU A 195 -26.70 -13.73 -2.81
CA GLU A 195 -25.79 -14.72 -3.36
C GLU A 195 -26.55 -15.93 -3.95
N ALA A 196 -26.17 -16.40 -5.15
CA ALA A 196 -26.73 -17.61 -5.74
C ALA A 196 -26.45 -18.86 -4.88
N ALA A 197 -27.38 -19.81 -4.84
CA ALA A 197 -27.30 -21.00 -3.97
C ALA A 197 -26.04 -21.82 -4.19
N ASP A 198 -25.61 -22.02 -5.44
CA ASP A 198 -24.39 -22.77 -5.78
C ASP A 198 -23.12 -22.06 -5.29
N SER A 199 -23.05 -20.73 -5.41
CA SER A 199 -21.95 -19.92 -4.88
C SER A 199 -21.87 -20.00 -3.36
N LYS A 200 -23.02 -19.96 -2.69
CA LYS A 200 -23.11 -20.11 -1.23
C LYS A 200 -22.63 -21.49 -0.77
N ALA A 201 -23.09 -22.57 -1.41
CA ALA A 201 -22.68 -23.93 -1.07
C ALA A 201 -21.17 -24.13 -1.25
N LYS A 202 -20.60 -23.63 -2.33
CA LYS A 202 -19.15 -23.67 -2.59
C LYS A 202 -18.37 -22.91 -1.50
N ARG A 203 -18.79 -21.71 -1.15
CA ARG A 203 -18.18 -20.90 -0.10
C ARG A 203 -18.19 -21.60 1.26
N LEU A 204 -19.32 -22.16 1.66
CA LEU A 204 -19.43 -22.92 2.92
C LEU A 204 -18.49 -24.12 2.94
N ALA A 205 -18.38 -24.85 1.81
CA ALA A 205 -17.47 -26.00 1.70
C ALA A 205 -16.00 -25.58 1.76
N GLU A 206 -15.61 -24.50 1.07
CA GLU A 206 -14.25 -23.94 1.14
C GLU A 206 -13.90 -23.50 2.56
N CYS A 207 -14.78 -22.76 3.25
CA CYS A 207 -14.56 -22.35 4.64
C CYS A 207 -14.43 -23.52 5.59
N LYS A 208 -15.32 -24.53 5.46
CA LYS A 208 -15.24 -25.76 6.25
C LYS A 208 -13.89 -26.47 6.06
N GLY A 209 -13.42 -26.56 4.82
CA GLY A 209 -12.11 -27.14 4.51
C GLY A 209 -10.95 -26.40 5.21
N VAL A 210 -10.98 -25.08 5.26
CA VAL A 210 -9.99 -24.27 5.98
C VAL A 210 -10.07 -24.54 7.50
N VAL A 211 -11.26 -24.49 8.09
CA VAL A 211 -11.46 -24.75 9.54
C VAL A 211 -10.96 -26.13 9.94
N ASP A 212 -11.35 -27.17 9.18
CA ASP A 212 -10.89 -28.53 9.44
C ASP A 212 -9.36 -28.66 9.29
N SER A 213 -8.76 -27.98 8.32
CA SER A 213 -7.30 -27.96 8.11
C SER A 213 -6.55 -27.28 9.24
N VAL A 214 -7.07 -26.16 9.78
CA VAL A 214 -6.51 -25.47 10.95
C VAL A 214 -6.55 -26.39 12.18
N HIS A 215 -7.66 -27.05 12.46
CA HIS A 215 -7.75 -28.00 13.56
C HIS A 215 -6.78 -29.17 13.38
N ALA A 216 -6.69 -29.75 12.18
CA ALA A 216 -5.76 -30.85 11.92
C ALA A 216 -4.28 -30.43 12.05
N ALA A 217 -3.94 -29.19 11.66
CA ALA A 217 -2.61 -28.63 11.88
C ALA A 217 -2.31 -28.42 13.37
N ALA A 218 -3.28 -27.91 14.14
CA ALA A 218 -3.14 -27.72 15.58
C ALA A 218 -2.98 -29.05 16.32
N GLU A 219 -3.71 -30.09 15.93
CA GLU A 219 -3.57 -31.44 16.49
C GLU A 219 -2.18 -32.04 16.30
N LYS A 220 -1.58 -31.82 15.09
CA LYS A 220 -0.18 -32.20 14.79
C LYS A 220 0.83 -31.50 15.71
N LEU A 221 0.49 -30.28 16.14
CA LEU A 221 1.29 -29.48 17.07
C LEU A 221 1.00 -29.82 18.57
N GLY A 222 0.19 -30.84 18.81
CA GLY A 222 -0.15 -31.29 20.17
C GLY A 222 -1.27 -30.50 20.83
N CYS A 223 -2.05 -29.74 20.10
CA CYS A 223 -3.22 -29.00 20.58
C CYS A 223 -4.49 -29.80 20.24
N PRO A 224 -5.20 -30.40 21.22
CA PRO A 224 -6.42 -31.19 20.98
C PRO A 224 -7.51 -30.34 20.33
N ARG A 225 -8.34 -30.94 19.47
CA ARG A 225 -9.52 -30.31 18.86
C ARG A 225 -10.38 -29.64 19.92
N GLY A 226 -10.78 -28.41 19.68
CA GLY A 226 -11.55 -27.59 20.60
C GLY A 226 -10.74 -26.79 21.63
N LYS A 227 -9.42 -26.91 21.67
CA LYS A 227 -8.56 -26.05 22.50
C LYS A 227 -8.06 -24.80 21.75
N LEU A 228 -7.95 -24.87 20.44
CA LEU A 228 -7.73 -23.70 19.57
C LEU A 228 -9.07 -23.31 18.95
N PRO A 229 -9.71 -22.19 19.37
CA PRO A 229 -10.94 -21.73 18.74
C PRO A 229 -10.69 -21.25 17.33
N VAL A 230 -11.60 -21.57 16.41
CA VAL A 230 -11.60 -21.09 15.03
C VAL A 230 -12.91 -20.37 14.76
N VAL A 231 -12.84 -19.07 14.43
CA VAL A 231 -14.00 -18.24 14.13
C VAL A 231 -14.04 -17.92 12.65
N VAL A 232 -15.25 -17.75 12.10
CA VAL A 232 -15.47 -17.40 10.68
C VAL A 232 -16.11 -16.02 10.60
N GLY A 233 -15.52 -15.13 9.80
CA GLY A 233 -16.03 -13.79 9.57
C GLY A 233 -16.25 -13.49 8.09
N PHE A 234 -16.81 -12.31 7.82
CA PHE A 234 -17.19 -11.74 6.51
C PHE A 234 -18.52 -12.27 5.93
N GLY A 235 -19.38 -11.35 5.50
CA GLY A 235 -20.62 -11.63 4.78
C GLY A 235 -21.74 -12.25 5.64
N ILE A 236 -21.65 -12.19 6.97
CA ILE A 236 -22.68 -12.71 7.90
C ILE A 236 -23.66 -11.59 8.23
N THR A 237 -24.93 -11.77 7.81
CA THR A 237 -25.98 -10.74 7.93
C THR A 237 -27.29 -11.26 8.51
N LYS A 238 -27.45 -12.59 8.61
CA LYS A 238 -28.67 -13.27 9.06
C LYS A 238 -28.38 -14.36 10.09
N ARG A 239 -29.37 -14.71 10.91
CA ARG A 239 -29.26 -15.79 11.89
C ARG A 239 -28.91 -17.14 11.27
N GLU A 240 -29.47 -17.43 10.09
CA GLU A 240 -29.20 -18.66 9.34
C GLU A 240 -27.72 -18.77 8.99
N HIS A 241 -27.06 -17.67 8.62
CA HIS A 241 -25.61 -17.66 8.35
C HIS A 241 -24.81 -18.05 9.60
N VAL A 242 -25.21 -17.52 10.77
CA VAL A 242 -24.54 -17.88 12.05
C VAL A 242 -24.71 -19.39 12.36
N GLN A 243 -25.88 -19.96 12.05
CA GLN A 243 -26.14 -21.38 12.24
C GLN A 243 -25.35 -22.25 11.25
N GLU A 244 -25.29 -21.86 9.99
CA GLU A 244 -24.56 -22.56 8.92
C GLU A 244 -23.06 -22.63 9.20
N PHE A 245 -22.43 -21.51 9.55
CA PHE A 245 -21.00 -21.48 9.91
C PHE A 245 -20.75 -22.13 11.27
N GLY A 246 -21.64 -21.94 12.23
CA GLY A 246 -21.57 -22.54 13.54
C GLY A 246 -21.67 -24.07 13.58
N ALA A 247 -22.11 -24.68 12.48
CA ALA A 247 -22.13 -26.14 12.35
C ALA A 247 -20.71 -26.75 12.27
N PHE A 248 -19.68 -25.97 11.96
CA PHE A 248 -18.31 -26.45 11.83
C PHE A 248 -17.23 -25.52 12.44
N ALA A 249 -17.56 -24.28 12.80
CA ALA A 249 -16.66 -23.32 13.45
C ALA A 249 -17.08 -23.06 14.90
N ASP A 250 -16.12 -22.66 15.75
CA ASP A 250 -16.38 -22.34 17.16
C ASP A 250 -17.08 -21.00 17.36
N GLY A 251 -17.01 -20.09 16.36
CA GLY A 251 -17.65 -18.78 16.44
C GLY A 251 -17.86 -18.11 15.08
N CYS A 252 -18.70 -17.08 15.09
CA CYS A 252 -19.01 -16.25 13.92
C CYS A 252 -18.81 -14.78 14.24
N VAL A 253 -18.19 -14.03 13.29
CA VAL A 253 -17.93 -12.61 13.43
C VAL A 253 -18.86 -11.78 12.56
N VAL A 254 -19.50 -10.76 13.15
CA VAL A 254 -20.41 -9.84 12.48
C VAL A 254 -19.92 -8.39 12.67
N GLY A 255 -19.57 -7.75 11.57
CA GLY A 255 -19.07 -6.35 11.56
C GLY A 255 -20.00 -5.41 10.80
N SER A 256 -19.94 -5.43 9.46
CA SER A 256 -20.61 -4.44 8.60
C SER A 256 -22.10 -4.27 8.90
N LYS A 257 -22.81 -5.33 9.29
CA LYS A 257 -24.22 -5.28 9.66
C LYS A 257 -24.44 -4.43 10.92
N ILE A 258 -23.59 -4.61 11.95
CA ILE A 258 -23.65 -3.85 13.20
C ILE A 258 -23.30 -2.38 12.95
N VAL A 259 -22.21 -2.13 12.19
CA VAL A 259 -21.78 -0.77 11.81
C VAL A 259 -22.86 -0.02 11.01
N THR A 260 -23.55 -0.72 10.11
CA THR A 260 -24.68 -0.12 9.36
C THR A 260 -25.86 0.18 10.27
N GLU A 261 -26.15 -0.69 11.23
CA GLU A 261 -27.34 -0.54 12.10
C GLU A 261 -27.14 0.56 13.14
N ILE A 262 -25.94 0.72 13.72
CA ILE A 262 -25.68 1.80 14.68
C ILE A 262 -25.88 3.18 14.03
N ALA A 263 -25.56 3.32 12.74
CA ALA A 263 -25.81 4.56 11.99
C ALA A 263 -27.29 4.86 11.80
N LYS A 264 -28.12 3.80 11.64
CA LYS A 264 -29.55 3.93 11.35
C LYS A 264 -30.40 4.10 12.59
N SER A 265 -30.11 3.34 13.63
CA SER A 265 -31.01 3.12 14.77
C SER A 265 -30.30 3.36 16.13
N GLY A 266 -29.05 3.86 16.11
CA GLY A 266 -28.25 4.08 17.32
C GLY A 266 -27.93 2.81 18.09
N VAL A 267 -27.51 2.97 19.36
CA VAL A 267 -27.10 1.89 20.24
C VAL A 267 -28.20 0.83 20.46
N ALA A 268 -29.45 1.26 20.64
CA ALA A 268 -30.57 0.32 20.84
C ALA A 268 -30.81 -0.58 19.59
N GLY A 269 -30.58 -0.07 18.40
CA GLY A 269 -30.65 -0.87 17.17
C GLY A 269 -29.58 -1.94 17.11
N VAL A 270 -28.36 -1.64 17.59
CA VAL A 270 -27.28 -2.60 17.71
C VAL A 270 -27.66 -3.77 18.61
N GLY A 271 -28.23 -3.50 19.79
CA GLY A 271 -28.70 -4.53 20.70
C GLY A 271 -29.72 -5.48 20.06
N LYS A 272 -30.69 -4.93 19.32
CA LYS A 272 -31.68 -5.71 18.58
C LYS A 272 -31.03 -6.68 17.57
N VAL A 273 -30.10 -6.17 16.75
CA VAL A 273 -29.37 -6.99 15.76
C VAL A 273 -28.52 -8.06 16.43
N VAL A 274 -27.81 -7.72 17.51
CA VAL A 274 -27.01 -8.69 18.24
C VAL A 274 -27.88 -9.80 18.83
N ARG A 275 -29.01 -9.49 19.46
CA ARG A 275 -29.97 -10.47 20.00
C ARG A 275 -30.52 -11.38 18.90
N GLU A 276 -30.91 -10.81 17.76
CA GLU A 276 -31.44 -11.58 16.63
C GLU A 276 -30.39 -12.58 16.10
N LEU A 277 -29.17 -12.11 15.85
CA LEU A 277 -28.11 -12.91 15.24
C LEU A 277 -27.48 -13.92 16.23
N SER A 278 -27.23 -13.53 17.47
CA SER A 278 -26.64 -14.38 18.50
C SER A 278 -27.64 -15.41 19.07
N GLY A 279 -28.93 -15.10 19.07
CA GLY A 279 -29.97 -15.86 19.78
C GLY A 279 -30.06 -15.51 21.27
N GLY A 280 -29.50 -14.39 21.68
CA GLY A 280 -29.52 -13.87 23.06
C GLY A 280 -28.35 -14.30 23.93
N PRO A 281 -28.24 -13.79 25.17
CA PRO A 281 -27.11 -14.05 26.04
C PRO A 281 -27.00 -15.50 26.51
N LEU A 282 -25.80 -15.93 26.87
CA LEU A 282 -25.56 -17.24 27.52
C LEU A 282 -26.37 -17.33 28.80
N LYS A 283 -27.10 -18.45 28.98
CA LYS A 283 -27.94 -18.71 30.15
C LYS A 283 -27.18 -19.14 31.41
N SER A 284 -25.85 -19.32 31.34
CA SER A 284 -25.00 -19.79 32.43
C SER A 284 -23.84 -18.82 32.69
N THR A 285 -23.73 -18.31 33.89
CA THR A 285 -22.56 -17.64 34.43
C THR A 285 -21.64 -18.68 35.05
N VAL A 286 -20.85 -19.40 34.25
CA VAL A 286 -19.74 -20.20 34.79
C VAL A 286 -18.60 -19.23 35.07
N ALA A 287 -18.32 -19.01 36.36
CA ALA A 287 -17.12 -18.30 36.78
C ALA A 287 -15.88 -19.02 36.24
N ALA A 288 -15.02 -18.32 35.54
CA ALA A 288 -13.81 -18.88 34.98
C ALA A 288 -12.94 -19.52 36.05
N LYS A 289 -12.72 -20.82 35.95
CA LYS A 289 -11.65 -21.49 36.71
C LYS A 289 -10.33 -21.18 36.04
N PRO A 290 -9.26 -20.89 36.80
CA PRO A 290 -7.94 -20.65 36.23
C PRO A 290 -7.47 -21.84 35.38
N VAL A 291 -7.08 -21.59 34.16
CA VAL A 291 -6.44 -22.59 33.28
C VAL A 291 -4.95 -22.56 33.57
N GLU A 292 -4.36 -23.70 33.96
CA GLU A 292 -2.90 -23.80 34.11
C GLU A 292 -2.18 -23.44 32.80
N PRO A 293 -1.08 -22.68 32.86
CA PRO A 293 -0.34 -22.29 31.66
C PRO A 293 0.28 -23.52 31.01
N ALA A 294 0.08 -23.66 29.69
CA ALA A 294 0.79 -24.65 28.89
C ALA A 294 2.30 -24.46 29.02
N ALA A 295 3.02 -25.58 29.24
CA ALA A 295 4.47 -25.58 29.45
C ALA A 295 5.19 -24.80 28.33
N LYS A 296 6.11 -23.90 28.71
CA LYS A 296 6.96 -23.14 27.80
C LYS A 296 7.74 -24.10 26.88
N ARG A 297 7.38 -24.14 25.60
CA ARG A 297 8.19 -24.83 24.59
C ARG A 297 9.37 -23.88 24.24
N GLN A 298 10.60 -24.31 24.53
CA GLN A 298 11.80 -23.62 24.10
C GLN A 298 11.89 -23.68 22.58
N LYS A 299 12.06 -22.51 21.92
CA LYS A 299 12.34 -22.44 20.48
C LYS A 299 13.61 -23.22 20.16
N THR A 300 13.58 -24.09 19.16
CA THR A 300 14.77 -24.75 18.66
C THR A 300 15.63 -23.76 17.85
N THR A 301 16.94 -23.98 17.84
CA THR A 301 17.90 -23.16 17.07
C THR A 301 17.54 -23.11 15.58
N GLU A 302 16.99 -24.20 15.05
CA GLU A 302 16.52 -24.33 13.66
C GLU A 302 15.32 -23.42 13.33
N GLU A 303 14.39 -23.20 14.26
CA GLU A 303 13.28 -22.27 14.06
C GLU A 303 13.75 -20.82 13.98
N ALA A 304 14.70 -20.45 14.85
CA ALA A 304 15.30 -19.11 14.82
C ALA A 304 16.09 -18.87 13.54
N GLU A 305 16.82 -19.86 13.05
CA GLU A 305 17.57 -19.78 11.79
C GLU A 305 16.65 -19.74 10.55
N ARG A 306 15.55 -20.53 10.56
CA ARG A 306 14.53 -20.51 9.49
C ARG A 306 13.86 -19.13 9.39
N MET A 307 13.49 -18.56 10.55
CA MET A 307 12.90 -17.20 10.61
C MET A 307 13.87 -16.14 10.16
N LYS A 308 15.16 -16.24 10.51
CA LYS A 308 16.21 -15.34 10.08
C LYS A 308 16.43 -15.43 8.56
N LYS A 309 16.48 -16.64 8.00
CA LYS A 309 16.63 -16.88 6.56
C LYS A 309 15.46 -16.32 5.73
N HIS A 310 14.23 -16.39 6.23
CA HIS A 310 13.07 -15.76 5.62
C HIS A 310 13.13 -14.22 5.73
N ALA A 311 13.55 -13.69 6.89
CA ALA A 311 13.71 -12.25 7.10
C ALA A 311 14.79 -11.65 6.18
N ASP A 312 15.93 -12.32 6.02
CA ASP A 312 17.07 -11.86 5.21
C ASP A 312 16.75 -11.85 3.70
N LYS A 313 15.82 -12.70 3.25
CA LYS A 313 15.43 -12.84 1.84
C LYS A 313 14.63 -11.63 1.31
N TRP A 314 13.96 -10.87 2.19
CA TRP A 314 12.98 -9.85 1.79
C TRP A 314 13.47 -8.42 1.91
N ASN A 315 14.74 -8.21 2.27
CA ASN A 315 15.28 -6.89 2.53
C ASN A 315 16.38 -6.51 1.53
N PHE A 316 16.12 -5.45 0.78
CA PHE A 316 17.14 -4.76 0.02
C PHE A 316 18.03 -3.96 0.99
N GLN A 317 19.14 -4.56 1.39
CA GLN A 317 20.22 -3.96 2.22
C GLN A 317 19.84 -3.51 3.66
N SER A 318 18.62 -3.74 4.15
CA SER A 318 18.23 -3.36 5.51
C SER A 318 17.17 -4.32 6.07
N THR A 319 17.32 -4.75 7.30
CA THR A 319 16.32 -5.51 8.07
C THR A 319 15.15 -4.64 8.56
N VAL A 320 15.17 -3.32 8.29
CA VAL A 320 14.21 -2.35 8.83
C VAL A 320 13.10 -2.02 7.84
N PHE A 321 13.37 -1.95 6.53
CA PHE A 321 12.42 -1.50 5.49
C PHE A 321 12.00 -2.63 4.57
N GLY A 322 10.80 -2.54 3.98
CA GLY A 322 10.19 -3.56 3.13
C GLY A 322 9.21 -4.45 3.87
N GLY A 323 9.21 -5.74 3.60
CA GLY A 323 8.33 -6.74 4.21
C GLY A 323 7.03 -6.97 3.45
N ARG A 324 6.12 -7.76 4.05
CA ARG A 324 4.79 -8.10 3.52
C ARG A 324 3.72 -7.82 4.57
N PHE A 325 3.37 -6.55 4.73
CA PHE A 325 2.31 -6.12 5.63
C PHE A 325 0.97 -6.10 4.89
N ILE A 326 0.44 -7.30 4.61
CA ILE A 326 -0.75 -7.50 3.77
C ILE A 326 -1.72 -8.50 4.41
N PRO A 327 -3.02 -8.42 4.04
CA PRO A 327 -4.00 -9.41 4.47
C PRO A 327 -3.62 -10.84 4.03
N GLU A 328 -3.95 -11.81 4.85
CA GLU A 328 -3.65 -13.23 4.62
C GLU A 328 -4.17 -13.73 3.27
N THR A 329 -5.27 -13.19 2.78
CA THR A 329 -5.84 -13.49 1.46
C THR A 329 -4.90 -13.24 0.29
N LEU A 330 -3.94 -12.30 0.44
CA LEU A 330 -2.95 -11.94 -0.58
C LEU A 330 -1.64 -12.72 -0.47
N MET A 331 -1.39 -13.40 0.65
CA MET A 331 -0.07 -14.00 0.92
C MET A 331 0.36 -15.03 -0.13
N VAL A 332 -0.54 -15.93 -0.52
CA VAL A 332 -0.24 -16.96 -1.53
C VAL A 332 0.08 -16.35 -2.88
N ALA A 333 -0.70 -15.33 -3.31
CA ALA A 333 -0.44 -14.66 -4.58
C ALA A 333 0.91 -13.94 -4.60
N HIS A 334 1.34 -13.38 -3.47
CA HIS A 334 2.67 -12.78 -3.39
C HIS A 334 3.79 -13.83 -3.40
N GLN A 335 3.56 -15.00 -2.83
CA GLN A 335 4.50 -16.12 -2.94
C GLN A 335 4.61 -16.62 -4.39
N GLU A 336 3.47 -16.86 -5.04
CA GLU A 336 3.42 -17.20 -6.46
C GLU A 336 4.12 -16.16 -7.34
N LEU A 337 3.93 -14.87 -7.05
CA LEU A 337 4.57 -13.78 -7.78
C LEU A 337 6.09 -13.73 -7.54
N GLU A 338 6.56 -13.98 -6.32
CA GLU A 338 7.99 -14.06 -5.98
C GLU A 338 8.66 -15.21 -6.73
N GLU A 339 8.06 -16.39 -6.68
CA GLU A 339 8.56 -17.59 -7.37
C GLU A 339 8.57 -17.39 -8.90
N ALA A 340 7.49 -16.83 -9.42
CA ALA A 340 7.40 -16.52 -10.86
C ALA A 340 8.47 -15.51 -11.26
N TRP A 341 8.66 -14.42 -10.50
CA TRP A 341 9.70 -13.44 -10.83
C TRP A 341 11.10 -14.03 -10.73
N ALA A 342 11.40 -14.80 -9.69
CA ALA A 342 12.67 -15.49 -9.54
C ALA A 342 12.99 -16.41 -10.73
N LYS A 343 11.98 -17.08 -11.28
CA LYS A 343 12.09 -17.95 -12.46
C LYS A 343 12.23 -17.13 -13.74
N TRP A 344 11.29 -16.23 -14.03
CA TRP A 344 11.17 -15.62 -15.35
C TRP A 344 12.20 -14.52 -15.59
N LYS A 345 12.66 -13.79 -14.57
CA LYS A 345 13.71 -12.76 -14.74
C LYS A 345 15.05 -13.30 -15.26
N VAL A 346 15.30 -14.57 -15.11
CA VAL A 346 16.53 -15.23 -15.62
C VAL A 346 16.29 -16.07 -16.87
N ASP A 347 15.02 -16.30 -17.23
CA ASP A 347 14.63 -17.12 -18.38
C ASP A 347 15.05 -16.44 -19.70
N PRO A 348 15.77 -17.17 -20.60
CA PRO A 348 16.26 -16.58 -21.85
C PRO A 348 15.16 -16.14 -22.82
N GLU A 349 14.05 -16.88 -22.90
CA GLU A 349 12.94 -16.53 -23.82
C GLU A 349 12.20 -15.29 -23.31
N PHE A 350 11.95 -15.21 -22.00
CA PHE A 350 11.34 -14.02 -21.39
C PHE A 350 12.21 -12.78 -21.59
N LYS A 351 13.52 -12.91 -21.38
CA LYS A 351 14.48 -11.81 -21.61
C LYS A 351 14.51 -11.37 -23.08
N ALA A 352 14.54 -12.33 -24.01
CA ALA A 352 14.54 -12.03 -25.43
C ALA A 352 13.27 -11.31 -25.87
N GLU A 353 12.09 -11.75 -25.40
CA GLU A 353 10.81 -11.09 -25.69
C GLU A 353 10.73 -9.70 -25.07
N LEU A 354 11.15 -9.54 -23.82
CA LEU A 354 11.21 -8.23 -23.18
C LEU A 354 12.18 -7.28 -23.91
N ALA A 355 13.35 -7.77 -24.35
CA ALA A 355 14.30 -7.00 -25.12
C ALA A 355 13.73 -6.60 -26.49
N ARG A 356 13.03 -7.51 -27.18
CA ARG A 356 12.31 -7.21 -28.41
C ARG A 356 11.28 -6.09 -28.23
N LEU A 357 10.45 -6.17 -27.19
CA LEU A 357 9.44 -5.15 -26.90
C LEU A 357 10.05 -3.81 -26.48
N ARG A 358 11.16 -3.84 -25.73
CA ARG A 358 11.90 -2.62 -25.41
C ARG A 358 12.39 -1.89 -26.65
N ARG A 359 12.86 -2.60 -27.66
CA ARG A 359 13.33 -2.04 -28.93
C ARG A 359 12.16 -1.62 -29.81
N ASP A 360 11.23 -2.55 -30.10
CA ASP A 360 10.26 -2.40 -31.19
C ASP A 360 9.00 -1.64 -30.76
N PHE A 361 8.62 -1.72 -29.48
CA PHE A 361 7.41 -1.10 -28.93
C PHE A 361 7.70 0.10 -28.04
N ILE A 362 8.68 0.00 -27.15
CA ILE A 362 9.02 1.12 -26.24
C ILE A 362 9.89 2.15 -26.95
N GLY A 363 10.73 1.75 -27.90
CA GLY A 363 11.63 2.63 -28.63
C GLY A 363 12.96 2.89 -27.91
N GLY A 364 13.38 1.94 -27.07
CA GLY A 364 14.69 1.99 -26.40
C GLY A 364 15.84 1.51 -27.31
N PRO A 365 17.08 1.81 -26.92
CA PRO A 365 17.50 2.64 -25.79
C PRO A 365 17.13 4.12 -25.99
N THR A 366 16.62 4.77 -24.94
CA THR A 366 16.34 6.21 -25.00
C THR A 366 17.64 7.02 -25.06
N PRO A 367 17.68 8.16 -25.78
CA PRO A 367 18.92 8.89 -25.99
C PRO A 367 19.47 9.55 -24.72
N LEU A 368 20.80 9.73 -24.71
CA LEU A 368 21.49 10.66 -23.83
C LEU A 368 21.64 11.99 -24.57
N TYR A 369 21.34 13.10 -23.89
CA TYR A 369 21.35 14.45 -24.51
C TYR A 369 22.14 15.45 -23.67
N HIS A 370 23.14 16.12 -24.28
CA HIS A 370 23.86 17.20 -23.65
C HIS A 370 23.06 18.49 -23.75
N ALA A 371 22.55 19.00 -22.65
CA ALA A 371 21.77 20.24 -22.57
C ALA A 371 22.70 21.46 -22.57
N ARG A 372 23.24 21.79 -23.76
CA ARG A 372 24.32 22.77 -23.93
C ARG A 372 23.89 24.19 -23.54
N ARG A 373 22.72 24.63 -23.96
CA ARG A 373 22.24 26.00 -23.68
C ARG A 373 21.88 26.13 -22.18
N LEU A 374 21.41 25.08 -21.56
CA LEU A 374 21.16 25.04 -20.12
C LEU A 374 22.48 25.04 -19.32
N THR A 375 23.47 24.27 -19.78
CA THR A 375 24.84 24.28 -19.26
C THR A 375 25.48 25.65 -19.29
N GLU A 376 25.43 26.31 -20.48
CA GLU A 376 25.95 27.67 -20.66
C GLU A 376 25.25 28.69 -19.76
N MET A 377 23.93 28.58 -19.61
CA MET A 377 23.13 29.47 -18.76
C MET A 377 23.51 29.27 -17.26
N CYS A 378 23.76 28.04 -16.83
CA CYS A 378 24.15 27.75 -15.46
C CYS A 378 25.60 28.18 -15.17
N GLY A 379 26.49 28.12 -16.18
CA GLY A 379 27.88 28.59 -16.09
C GLY A 379 28.86 27.68 -15.34
N GLY A 380 28.38 26.54 -14.85
CA GLY A 380 29.14 25.52 -14.07
C GLY A 380 29.19 24.17 -14.78
N ALA A 381 28.87 23.09 -14.07
CA ALA A 381 28.95 21.72 -14.56
C ALA A 381 28.10 21.48 -15.81
N GLN A 382 28.53 20.54 -16.64
CA GLN A 382 27.78 20.08 -17.81
C GLN A 382 26.50 19.37 -17.38
N ILE A 383 25.37 19.68 -18.01
CA ILE A 383 24.08 19.05 -17.73
C ILE A 383 23.74 18.08 -18.87
N TRP A 384 23.48 16.85 -18.49
CA TRP A 384 23.10 15.77 -19.40
C TRP A 384 21.74 15.19 -19.01
N PHE A 385 20.88 14.90 -20.00
CA PHE A 385 19.56 14.30 -19.83
C PHE A 385 19.55 12.86 -20.30
N LYS A 386 19.06 11.93 -19.48
CA LYS A 386 18.55 10.64 -19.92
C LYS A 386 17.09 10.84 -20.34
N ARG A 387 16.79 10.65 -21.63
CA ARG A 387 15.56 11.10 -22.31
C ARG A 387 14.43 10.06 -22.23
N GLU A 388 13.99 9.66 -21.01
CA GLU A 388 12.90 8.68 -20.83
C GLU A 388 11.51 9.21 -21.23
N GLU A 389 11.35 10.50 -21.43
CA GLU A 389 10.14 11.09 -21.98
C GLU A 389 9.92 10.77 -23.48
N LEU A 390 10.95 10.22 -24.16
CA LEU A 390 10.86 9.73 -25.53
C LEU A 390 10.42 8.27 -25.63
N ALA A 391 10.40 7.53 -24.51
CA ALA A 391 9.84 6.19 -24.49
C ALA A 391 8.35 6.21 -24.88
N HIS A 392 7.87 5.13 -25.48
CA HIS A 392 6.45 5.01 -25.87
C HIS A 392 5.53 5.35 -24.69
N THR A 393 4.41 5.97 -24.95
CA THR A 393 3.47 6.62 -24.02
C THR A 393 3.94 7.93 -23.38
N GLY A 394 5.21 8.29 -23.55
CA GLY A 394 5.78 9.59 -23.14
C GLY A 394 6.32 9.63 -21.72
N ALA A 395 6.66 8.46 -21.12
CA ALA A 395 7.26 8.37 -19.80
C ALA A 395 7.88 6.98 -19.56
N HIS A 396 8.79 6.89 -18.59
CA HIS A 396 9.46 5.65 -18.12
C HIS A 396 8.52 4.52 -17.67
N LYS A 397 7.25 4.80 -17.35
CA LYS A 397 6.29 3.82 -16.80
C LYS A 397 6.08 2.61 -17.71
N ILE A 398 6.25 2.78 -19.02
CA ILE A 398 6.06 1.70 -19.99
C ILE A 398 7.07 0.56 -19.80
N ASN A 399 8.31 0.84 -19.33
CA ASN A 399 9.31 -0.18 -19.04
C ASN A 399 8.81 -1.20 -18.02
N ASN A 400 8.17 -0.70 -16.96
CA ASN A 400 7.59 -1.50 -15.90
C ASN A 400 6.30 -2.20 -16.36
N ALA A 401 5.38 -1.48 -17.00
CA ALA A 401 4.09 -1.99 -17.41
C ALA A 401 4.20 -3.17 -18.38
N VAL A 402 5.06 -3.07 -19.39
CA VAL A 402 5.31 -4.16 -20.36
C VAL A 402 5.90 -5.39 -19.67
N GLY A 403 6.89 -5.21 -18.78
CA GLY A 403 7.51 -6.34 -18.09
C GLY A 403 6.54 -7.07 -17.15
N GLN A 404 5.73 -6.33 -16.38
CA GLN A 404 4.73 -6.93 -15.51
C GLN A 404 3.57 -7.57 -16.30
N ALA A 405 3.15 -6.98 -17.43
CA ALA A 405 2.13 -7.58 -18.30
C ALA A 405 2.60 -8.91 -18.89
N LEU A 406 3.86 -9.00 -19.35
CA LEU A 406 4.46 -10.26 -19.77
C LEU A 406 4.51 -11.29 -18.63
N LEU A 407 4.85 -10.87 -17.42
CA LEU A 407 4.84 -11.74 -16.25
C LEU A 407 3.43 -12.24 -15.93
N ALA A 408 2.41 -11.38 -16.03
CA ALA A 408 1.01 -11.75 -15.84
C ALA A 408 0.56 -12.84 -16.84
N MET A 409 0.98 -12.75 -18.11
CA MET A 409 0.73 -13.80 -19.11
C MET A 409 1.38 -15.13 -18.72
N LYS A 410 2.62 -15.10 -18.20
CA LYS A 410 3.32 -16.32 -17.73
C LYS A 410 2.66 -16.93 -16.50
N LEU A 411 1.94 -16.13 -15.69
CA LEU A 411 1.09 -16.56 -14.58
C LEU A 411 -0.32 -17.02 -15.03
N GLY A 412 -0.64 -16.92 -16.33
CA GLY A 412 -1.96 -17.26 -16.86
C GLY A 412 -3.08 -16.28 -16.49
N LYS A 413 -2.74 -15.07 -16.02
CA LYS A 413 -3.70 -14.03 -15.67
C LYS A 413 -4.12 -13.25 -16.91
N LYS A 414 -5.43 -13.08 -17.11
CA LYS A 414 -6.00 -12.36 -18.27
C LYS A 414 -6.61 -11.00 -17.91
N ARG A 415 -6.88 -10.78 -16.64
CA ARG A 415 -7.41 -9.53 -16.11
C ARG A 415 -6.30 -8.77 -15.39
N ILE A 416 -6.07 -7.55 -15.79
CA ILE A 416 -5.06 -6.65 -15.24
C ILE A 416 -5.76 -5.49 -14.53
N ILE A 417 -5.27 -5.16 -13.35
CA ILE A 417 -5.63 -3.94 -12.65
C ILE A 417 -4.39 -3.07 -12.42
N ALA A 418 -4.58 -1.76 -12.36
CA ALA A 418 -3.54 -0.80 -12.03
C ALA A 418 -4.12 0.40 -11.29
N GLU A 419 -3.31 1.08 -10.51
CA GLU A 419 -3.59 2.40 -9.96
C GLU A 419 -2.90 3.49 -10.80
N THR A 420 -3.39 4.72 -10.74
CA THR A 420 -2.68 5.86 -11.34
C THR A 420 -3.09 7.19 -10.71
N GLY A 421 -2.13 8.13 -10.55
CA GLY A 421 -2.36 9.52 -10.16
C GLY A 421 -2.29 10.44 -11.37
N ALA A 422 -1.09 10.71 -11.90
CA ALA A 422 -0.89 11.52 -13.11
C ALA A 422 -1.42 10.89 -14.42
N GLY A 423 -1.96 9.67 -14.36
CA GLY A 423 -2.45 8.94 -15.53
C GLY A 423 -1.38 8.23 -16.36
N GLN A 424 -0.09 8.52 -16.15
CA GLN A 424 0.99 7.96 -16.97
C GLN A 424 1.15 6.45 -16.78
N HIS A 425 1.01 5.95 -15.56
CA HIS A 425 1.05 4.51 -15.31
C HIS A 425 -0.17 3.81 -15.92
N GLY A 426 -1.36 4.39 -15.76
CA GLY A 426 -2.58 3.87 -16.35
C GLY A 426 -2.49 3.79 -17.89
N VAL A 427 -2.00 4.83 -18.55
CA VAL A 427 -1.78 4.82 -20.00
C VAL A 427 -0.75 3.77 -20.43
N ALA A 428 0.34 3.62 -19.68
CA ALA A 428 1.36 2.62 -19.96
C ALA A 428 0.82 1.20 -19.79
N THR A 429 0.03 0.94 -18.73
CA THR A 429 -0.60 -0.34 -18.48
C THR A 429 -1.66 -0.65 -19.55
N ALA A 430 -2.51 0.33 -19.89
CA ALA A 430 -3.50 0.18 -20.97
C ALA A 430 -2.84 -0.14 -22.32
N ALA A 431 -1.73 0.52 -22.65
CA ALA A 431 -0.98 0.26 -23.88
C ALA A 431 -0.37 -1.14 -23.91
N ALA A 432 0.22 -1.59 -22.79
CA ALA A 432 0.77 -2.93 -22.66
C ALA A 432 -0.34 -4.00 -22.74
N CYS A 433 -1.48 -3.78 -22.10
CA CYS A 433 -2.62 -4.69 -22.13
C CYS A 433 -3.24 -4.78 -23.53
N ALA A 434 -3.42 -3.65 -24.22
CA ALA A 434 -3.92 -3.62 -25.60
C ALA A 434 -3.03 -4.41 -26.55
N MET A 435 -1.70 -4.25 -26.43
CA MET A 435 -0.73 -4.98 -27.25
C MET A 435 -0.75 -6.51 -26.98
N LEU A 436 -1.02 -6.91 -25.72
CA LEU A 436 -0.96 -8.31 -25.27
C LEU A 436 -2.34 -9.00 -25.18
N ASP A 437 -3.40 -8.35 -25.64
CA ASP A 437 -4.80 -8.84 -25.57
C ASP A 437 -5.24 -9.22 -24.14
N LEU A 438 -5.02 -8.28 -23.20
CA LEU A 438 -5.36 -8.41 -21.79
C LEU A 438 -6.46 -7.40 -21.39
N GLU A 439 -7.44 -7.85 -20.58
CA GLU A 439 -8.41 -6.95 -19.97
C GLU A 439 -7.70 -5.98 -19.00
N CYS A 440 -8.03 -4.68 -19.09
CA CYS A 440 -7.38 -3.65 -18.29
C CYS A 440 -8.39 -2.78 -17.53
N ILE A 441 -8.24 -2.69 -16.20
CA ILE A 441 -9.01 -1.79 -15.35
C ILE A 441 -8.02 -0.89 -14.59
N VAL A 442 -8.25 0.42 -14.66
CA VAL A 442 -7.39 1.41 -14.02
C VAL A 442 -8.17 2.19 -12.97
N TYR A 443 -7.72 2.13 -11.72
CA TYR A 443 -8.24 2.92 -10.60
C TYR A 443 -7.52 4.26 -10.54
N MET A 444 -8.28 5.35 -10.43
CA MET A 444 -7.75 6.70 -10.40
C MET A 444 -8.60 7.57 -9.47
N GLY A 445 -7.97 8.35 -8.60
CA GLY A 445 -8.69 9.27 -7.72
C GLY A 445 -9.57 10.24 -8.51
N GLU A 446 -10.79 10.52 -8.04
CA GLU A 446 -11.75 11.39 -8.74
C GLU A 446 -11.13 12.78 -9.02
N ILE A 447 -10.37 13.34 -8.06
CA ILE A 447 -9.65 14.61 -8.25
C ILE A 447 -8.59 14.50 -9.35
N ASP A 448 -7.88 13.39 -9.40
CA ASP A 448 -6.85 13.15 -10.41
C ASP A 448 -7.45 12.91 -11.80
N THR A 449 -8.64 12.29 -11.89
CA THR A 449 -9.34 12.14 -13.19
C THR A 449 -9.69 13.50 -13.79
N GLU A 450 -10.07 14.47 -12.96
CA GLU A 450 -10.34 15.84 -13.40
C GLU A 450 -9.06 16.61 -13.82
N ARG A 451 -7.97 16.42 -13.07
CA ARG A 451 -6.67 17.02 -13.39
C ARG A 451 -6.08 16.50 -14.69
N GLN A 452 -6.33 15.23 -15.03
CA GLN A 452 -5.67 14.48 -16.10
C GLN A 452 -6.66 13.87 -17.10
N LYS A 453 -7.67 14.63 -17.51
CA LYS A 453 -8.74 14.20 -18.45
C LYS A 453 -8.19 13.61 -19.74
N LEU A 454 -7.11 14.18 -20.29
CA LEU A 454 -6.48 13.70 -21.51
C LEU A 454 -5.94 12.26 -21.35
N ASN A 455 -5.32 11.95 -20.22
CA ASN A 455 -4.84 10.60 -19.96
C ASN A 455 -6.01 9.62 -19.72
N CYS A 456 -7.09 10.06 -19.07
CA CYS A 456 -8.30 9.24 -18.95
C CYS A 456 -8.88 8.88 -20.33
N PHE A 457 -8.93 9.84 -21.24
CA PHE A 457 -9.36 9.60 -22.63
C PHE A 457 -8.43 8.64 -23.35
N ARG A 458 -7.10 8.83 -23.26
CA ARG A 458 -6.11 7.92 -23.86
C ARG A 458 -6.24 6.47 -23.36
N MET A 459 -6.47 6.28 -22.05
CA MET A 459 -6.69 4.93 -21.50
C MET A 459 -7.94 4.27 -22.09
N LYS A 460 -9.03 5.02 -22.25
CA LYS A 460 -10.26 4.52 -22.86
C LYS A 460 -10.08 4.18 -24.35
N GLU A 461 -9.38 5.00 -25.12
CA GLU A 461 -9.04 4.70 -26.51
C GLU A 461 -8.17 3.44 -26.65
N LEU A 462 -7.34 3.13 -25.64
CA LEU A 462 -6.55 1.90 -25.57
C LEU A 462 -7.37 0.68 -25.06
N GLY A 463 -8.68 0.84 -24.85
CA GLY A 463 -9.59 -0.23 -24.42
C GLY A 463 -9.65 -0.46 -22.92
N ALA A 464 -8.99 0.34 -22.09
CA ALA A 464 -9.03 0.19 -20.64
C ALA A 464 -10.30 0.83 -20.02
N SER A 465 -10.82 0.20 -18.97
CA SER A 465 -11.84 0.77 -18.10
C SER A 465 -11.19 1.64 -17.03
N VAL A 466 -11.60 2.91 -16.92
CA VAL A 466 -11.12 3.84 -15.89
C VAL A 466 -12.18 4.00 -14.81
N VAL A 467 -11.84 3.64 -13.57
CA VAL A 467 -12.75 3.68 -12.42
C VAL A 467 -12.35 4.84 -11.49
N PRO A 468 -13.20 5.89 -11.38
CA PRO A 468 -12.96 6.99 -10.45
C PRO A 468 -13.15 6.55 -9.00
N VAL A 469 -12.13 6.76 -8.15
CA VAL A 469 -12.18 6.46 -6.71
C VAL A 469 -12.67 7.70 -5.97
N LYS A 470 -13.81 7.55 -5.28
CA LYS A 470 -14.53 8.64 -4.59
C LYS A 470 -14.35 8.66 -3.08
N SER A 471 -13.71 7.63 -2.52
CA SER A 471 -13.41 7.53 -1.09
C SER A 471 -12.12 8.28 -0.73
N GLY A 472 -11.91 8.53 0.55
CA GLY A 472 -10.70 9.14 1.10
C GLY A 472 -10.41 10.55 0.56
N SER A 473 -9.13 10.84 0.29
CA SER A 473 -8.66 12.09 -0.33
C SER A 473 -8.96 12.18 -1.83
N ARG A 474 -9.43 11.10 -2.44
CA ARG A 474 -9.75 10.97 -3.89
C ARG A 474 -8.54 11.20 -4.79
N THR A 475 -7.36 10.77 -4.33
CA THR A 475 -6.06 10.90 -5.01
C THR A 475 -5.39 9.53 -5.19
N LEU A 476 -4.11 9.52 -5.61
CA LEU A 476 -3.34 8.31 -5.88
C LEU A 476 -3.35 7.29 -4.74
N LYS A 477 -3.26 7.72 -3.46
CA LYS A 477 -3.23 6.76 -2.33
C LYS A 477 -4.53 5.95 -2.22
N ASP A 478 -5.67 6.58 -2.50
CA ASP A 478 -6.97 5.90 -2.46
C ASP A 478 -7.17 5.01 -3.68
N ALA A 479 -6.59 5.38 -4.82
CA ALA A 479 -6.54 4.52 -6.01
C ALA A 479 -5.74 3.23 -5.73
N VAL A 480 -4.64 3.30 -4.98
CA VAL A 480 -3.88 2.11 -4.52
C VAL A 480 -4.74 1.25 -3.60
N ASN A 481 -5.42 1.85 -2.61
CA ASN A 481 -6.32 1.14 -1.71
C ASN A 481 -7.41 0.38 -2.48
N GLU A 482 -8.04 1.01 -3.47
CA GLU A 482 -9.10 0.39 -4.25
C GLU A 482 -8.58 -0.72 -5.17
N ALA A 483 -7.42 -0.54 -5.79
CA ALA A 483 -6.76 -1.58 -6.56
C ALA A 483 -6.42 -2.80 -5.70
N LEU A 484 -5.93 -2.61 -4.48
CA LEU A 484 -5.68 -3.69 -3.54
C LEU A 484 -6.97 -4.42 -3.14
N ARG A 485 -8.08 -3.70 -2.89
CA ARG A 485 -9.40 -4.30 -2.59
C ARG A 485 -9.94 -5.13 -3.76
N ASP A 486 -9.83 -4.63 -4.98
CA ASP A 486 -10.19 -5.40 -6.17
C ASP A 486 -9.31 -6.65 -6.27
N TRP A 487 -8.01 -6.51 -6.06
CA TRP A 487 -7.10 -7.65 -6.16
C TRP A 487 -7.43 -8.75 -5.14
N VAL A 488 -7.66 -8.38 -3.87
CA VAL A 488 -8.15 -9.32 -2.83
C VAL A 488 -9.40 -10.05 -3.28
N THR A 489 -10.31 -9.34 -3.95
CA THR A 489 -11.59 -9.90 -4.40
C THR A 489 -11.44 -10.85 -5.59
N ASN A 490 -10.58 -10.53 -6.54
CA ASN A 490 -10.48 -11.20 -7.84
C ASN A 490 -9.12 -11.91 -8.05
N ILE A 491 -8.43 -12.26 -6.99
CA ILE A 491 -7.03 -12.72 -6.96
C ILE A 491 -6.74 -13.91 -7.89
N ARG A 492 -7.70 -14.81 -8.06
CA ARG A 492 -7.52 -16.03 -8.88
C ARG A 492 -7.31 -15.72 -10.37
N THR A 493 -7.94 -14.66 -10.89
CA THR A 493 -7.94 -14.32 -12.33
C THR A 493 -7.17 -13.05 -12.65
N THR A 494 -6.84 -12.25 -11.64
CA THR A 494 -6.33 -10.89 -11.78
C THR A 494 -4.86 -10.80 -11.38
N HIS A 495 -4.10 -9.99 -12.13
CA HIS A 495 -2.77 -9.54 -11.74
C HIS A 495 -2.78 -8.02 -11.53
N TYR A 496 -2.20 -7.57 -10.44
CA TYR A 496 -2.03 -6.16 -10.14
C TYR A 496 -0.67 -5.69 -10.68
N ILE A 497 -0.69 -4.79 -11.67
CA ILE A 497 0.51 -4.11 -12.16
C ILE A 497 0.70 -2.83 -11.34
N ILE A 498 1.59 -2.87 -10.35
CA ILE A 498 1.89 -1.71 -9.52
C ILE A 498 2.75 -0.69 -10.27
N GLY A 499 2.40 0.60 -10.14
CA GLY A 499 3.01 1.67 -10.93
C GLY A 499 4.31 2.24 -10.36
N SER A 500 4.71 1.88 -9.16
CA SER A 500 5.92 2.42 -8.54
C SER A 500 6.69 1.37 -7.75
N ALA A 501 7.89 1.73 -7.27
CA ALA A 501 8.74 0.85 -6.46
C ALA A 501 8.29 0.80 -4.99
N VAL A 502 6.97 0.77 -4.77
CA VAL A 502 6.28 0.70 -3.47
C VAL A 502 5.55 -0.63 -3.32
N GLY A 503 4.88 -0.82 -2.22
CA GLY A 503 4.09 -2.02 -1.97
C GLY A 503 4.87 -3.16 -1.32
N PRO A 504 4.19 -4.30 -1.07
CA PRO A 504 4.78 -5.43 -0.39
C PRO A 504 5.78 -6.16 -1.31
N HIS A 505 6.76 -6.84 -0.71
CA HIS A 505 7.63 -7.74 -1.47
C HIS A 505 6.79 -8.80 -2.22
N PRO A 506 7.06 -9.08 -3.52
CA PRO A 506 8.27 -8.71 -4.29
C PRO A 506 8.14 -7.48 -5.20
N PHE A 507 7.06 -6.71 -5.12
CA PHE A 507 6.83 -5.59 -6.04
C PHE A 507 7.98 -4.58 -6.14
N PRO A 508 8.60 -4.09 -5.03
CA PRO A 508 9.71 -3.14 -5.14
C PRO A 508 10.87 -3.70 -5.95
N ASP A 509 11.16 -5.01 -5.83
CA ASP A 509 12.23 -5.66 -6.59
C ASP A 509 11.88 -5.82 -8.07
N ILE A 510 10.64 -6.24 -8.38
CA ILE A 510 10.16 -6.37 -9.76
C ILE A 510 10.25 -5.02 -10.47
N VAL A 511 9.74 -3.97 -9.85
CA VAL A 511 9.74 -2.62 -10.42
C VAL A 511 11.15 -2.09 -10.61
N ARG A 512 12.03 -2.23 -9.60
CA ARG A 512 13.45 -1.87 -9.70
C ARG A 512 14.12 -2.60 -10.88
N ASP A 513 14.00 -3.93 -10.94
CA ASP A 513 14.66 -4.73 -11.96
C ASP A 513 14.20 -4.34 -13.38
N LEU A 514 12.90 -4.10 -13.56
CA LEU A 514 12.34 -3.66 -14.85
C LEU A 514 12.74 -2.23 -15.21
N GLN A 515 12.80 -1.32 -14.25
CA GLN A 515 13.20 0.07 -14.46
C GLN A 515 14.72 0.27 -14.52
N SER A 516 15.52 -0.70 -14.09
CA SER A 516 16.99 -0.60 -14.13
C SER A 516 17.56 -0.44 -15.55
N VAL A 517 16.77 -0.72 -16.58
CA VAL A 517 17.10 -0.40 -17.97
C VAL A 517 17.50 1.05 -18.14
N ILE A 518 16.86 1.99 -17.42
CA ILE A 518 17.16 3.44 -17.46
C ILE A 518 18.63 3.71 -17.08
N GLY A 519 19.02 3.21 -15.89
CA GLY A 519 20.37 3.42 -15.37
C GLY A 519 21.43 2.64 -16.14
N ASN A 520 21.12 1.40 -16.53
CA ASN A 520 22.05 0.55 -17.30
C ASN A 520 22.39 1.18 -18.64
N GLU A 521 21.36 1.63 -19.38
CA GLU A 521 21.58 2.38 -20.65
C GLU A 521 22.34 3.68 -20.41
N ALA A 522 21.92 4.48 -19.43
CA ALA A 522 22.55 5.76 -19.14
C ALA A 522 24.05 5.59 -18.79
N ARG A 523 24.38 4.62 -17.97
CA ARG A 523 25.78 4.33 -17.58
C ARG A 523 26.61 3.90 -18.78
N ALA A 524 26.11 2.98 -19.59
CA ALA A 524 26.79 2.53 -20.81
C ALA A 524 26.99 3.69 -21.81
N GLN A 525 25.96 4.50 -22.02
CA GLN A 525 26.02 5.69 -22.89
C GLN A 525 27.04 6.72 -22.38
N MET A 526 27.08 6.99 -21.08
CA MET A 526 28.09 7.89 -20.49
C MET A 526 29.51 7.41 -20.73
N LEU A 527 29.75 6.08 -20.67
CA LEU A 527 31.05 5.45 -20.88
C LEU A 527 31.38 5.17 -22.36
N ASN A 528 30.50 5.48 -23.29
CA ASN A 528 30.59 5.11 -24.71
C ASN A 528 30.75 3.61 -24.93
N GLN A 529 30.13 2.79 -24.08
CA GLN A 529 30.13 1.32 -24.17
C GLN A 529 28.88 0.82 -24.91
N THR A 530 29.04 -0.28 -25.65
CA THR A 530 27.91 -1.01 -26.18
C THR A 530 27.29 -1.82 -25.03
N THR A 531 25.98 -1.74 -24.85
CA THR A 531 25.29 -2.58 -23.86
C THR A 531 25.13 -3.99 -24.44
N GLY A 532 25.96 -4.92 -23.99
CA GLY A 532 25.93 -6.33 -24.42
C GLY A 532 24.61 -7.05 -24.11
N GLU A 533 23.81 -6.52 -23.21
CA GLU A 533 22.56 -7.15 -22.76
C GLU A 533 21.42 -7.06 -23.78
N PHE A 534 21.47 -6.10 -24.73
CA PHE A 534 20.40 -5.85 -25.71
C PHE A 534 20.84 -5.91 -27.17
N GLY A 535 22.12 -6.25 -27.46
CA GLY A 535 22.63 -6.46 -28.82
C GLY A 535 22.56 -5.25 -29.74
N HIS A 536 22.30 -4.04 -29.21
CA HIS A 536 22.19 -2.80 -29.97
C HIS A 536 23.38 -1.90 -29.72
N PRO A 537 23.91 -1.25 -30.77
CA PRO A 537 24.83 -0.15 -30.59
C PRO A 537 24.10 0.96 -29.82
N THR A 538 24.49 1.20 -28.58
CA THR A 538 24.12 2.43 -27.88
C THR A 538 24.66 3.60 -28.67
N PHE A 539 23.90 4.69 -28.76
CA PHE A 539 24.40 5.93 -29.33
C PHE A 539 25.61 6.39 -28.49
N THR A 540 26.80 6.25 -29.07
CA THR A 540 28.08 6.58 -28.42
C THR A 540 28.38 8.07 -28.47
N ASN A 541 27.50 8.91 -27.92
CA ASN A 541 27.68 10.37 -27.86
C ASN A 541 27.94 10.89 -26.44
N GLY A 542 28.22 10.00 -25.51
CA GLY A 542 28.55 10.35 -24.14
C GLY A 542 29.95 10.94 -23.98
N PRO A 543 30.27 11.46 -22.80
CA PRO A 543 31.57 12.10 -22.50
C PRO A 543 32.72 11.09 -22.32
N GLY A 544 32.50 9.79 -22.39
CA GLY A 544 33.50 8.73 -22.20
C GLY A 544 33.89 8.49 -20.72
N ARG A 545 33.13 9.05 -19.78
CA ARG A 545 33.36 8.86 -18.33
C ARG A 545 32.03 8.86 -17.55
N LEU A 546 32.06 8.40 -16.29
CA LEU A 546 30.93 8.50 -15.38
C LEU A 546 30.56 9.96 -15.06
N PRO A 547 29.28 10.24 -14.77
CA PRO A 547 28.88 11.53 -14.22
C PRO A 547 29.44 11.71 -12.80
N ASP A 548 29.64 12.96 -12.39
CA ASP A 548 29.99 13.28 -11.00
C ASP A 548 28.76 13.24 -10.09
N THR A 549 27.58 13.56 -10.66
CA THR A 549 26.30 13.52 -9.92
C THR A 549 25.18 12.95 -10.82
N VAL A 550 24.34 12.09 -10.23
CA VAL A 550 23.11 11.55 -10.84
C VAL A 550 21.90 12.07 -10.09
N VAL A 551 20.91 12.61 -10.82
CA VAL A 551 19.71 13.23 -10.24
C VAL A 551 18.44 12.59 -10.81
N ALA A 552 17.44 12.35 -9.97
CA ALA A 552 16.10 11.95 -10.41
C ALA A 552 15.03 12.42 -9.41
N CYS A 553 13.81 12.68 -9.90
CA CYS A 553 12.68 13.00 -9.01
C CYS A 553 12.17 11.75 -8.29
N VAL A 554 11.64 11.93 -7.07
CA VAL A 554 11.16 10.86 -6.20
C VAL A 554 9.74 11.18 -5.73
N GLY A 555 8.76 10.39 -6.19
CA GLY A 555 7.47 10.20 -5.56
C GLY A 555 7.49 8.82 -4.90
N GLY A 556 6.79 7.80 -5.44
CA GLY A 556 7.03 6.41 -5.02
C GLY A 556 8.40 5.87 -5.45
N GLY A 557 9.12 6.54 -6.36
CA GLY A 557 10.55 6.36 -6.62
C GLY A 557 10.94 5.40 -7.74
N SER A 558 10.02 4.98 -8.63
CA SER A 558 10.33 3.97 -9.66
C SER A 558 11.39 4.42 -10.67
N ASN A 559 11.28 5.66 -11.19
CA ASN A 559 12.28 6.19 -12.12
C ASN A 559 13.65 6.38 -11.44
N ALA A 560 13.64 6.84 -10.20
CA ALA A 560 14.85 7.10 -9.43
C ALA A 560 15.59 5.81 -9.08
N ILE A 561 14.90 4.79 -8.56
CA ILE A 561 15.56 3.52 -8.25
C ILE A 561 16.08 2.83 -9.52
N GLY A 562 15.34 2.93 -10.64
CA GLY A 562 15.79 2.43 -11.94
C GLY A 562 17.06 3.11 -12.44
N MET A 563 17.15 4.43 -12.27
CA MET A 563 18.34 5.20 -12.61
C MET A 563 19.50 4.94 -11.65
N PHE A 564 19.24 4.97 -10.34
CA PHE A 564 20.28 4.92 -9.31
C PHE A 564 20.97 3.56 -9.21
N THR A 565 20.25 2.47 -9.43
CA THR A 565 20.75 1.09 -9.25
C THR A 565 22.07 0.86 -10.01
N ALA A 566 22.20 1.36 -11.23
CA ALA A 566 23.41 1.20 -12.03
C ALA A 566 24.64 1.98 -11.50
N PHE A 567 24.42 3.01 -10.68
CA PHE A 567 25.47 3.87 -10.12
C PHE A 567 25.72 3.64 -8.62
N LEU A 568 24.96 2.77 -7.96
CA LEU A 568 25.17 2.45 -6.54
C LEU A 568 26.57 1.90 -6.24
N PRO A 569 27.19 1.06 -7.10
CA PRO A 569 28.56 0.57 -6.89
C PRO A 569 29.63 1.66 -7.00
N ASP A 570 29.41 2.69 -7.81
CA ASP A 570 30.36 3.76 -8.08
C ASP A 570 30.34 4.79 -6.92
N LYS A 571 31.15 4.60 -5.91
CA LYS A 571 31.13 5.39 -4.64
C LYS A 571 31.47 6.86 -4.83
N GLU A 572 32.24 7.19 -5.86
CA GLU A 572 32.60 8.54 -6.29
C GLU A 572 31.45 9.30 -6.96
N VAL A 573 30.44 8.60 -7.46
CA VAL A 573 29.26 9.22 -8.05
C VAL A 573 28.30 9.63 -6.93
N GLN A 574 28.05 10.93 -6.80
CA GLN A 574 26.99 11.45 -5.93
C GLN A 574 25.63 11.12 -6.51
N ILE A 575 24.67 10.69 -5.67
CA ILE A 575 23.32 10.40 -6.10
C ILE A 575 22.35 11.27 -5.32
N VAL A 576 21.45 11.97 -6.05
CA VAL A 576 20.51 12.93 -5.45
C VAL A 576 19.09 12.59 -5.90
N GLY A 577 18.20 12.31 -4.94
CA GLY A 577 16.76 12.19 -5.14
C GLY A 577 16.06 13.52 -4.83
N VAL A 578 15.09 13.93 -5.65
CA VAL A 578 14.38 15.20 -5.46
C VAL A 578 12.88 14.96 -5.30
N GLU A 579 12.36 15.30 -4.14
CA GLU A 579 10.96 15.16 -3.74
C GLU A 579 10.14 16.43 -4.04
N ALA A 580 8.82 16.33 -3.98
CA ALA A 580 7.93 17.47 -4.12
C ALA A 580 7.78 18.22 -2.78
N GLY A 581 8.32 19.42 -2.72
CA GLY A 581 8.21 20.31 -1.57
C GLY A 581 6.87 21.04 -1.48
N GLY A 582 5.95 20.84 -2.43
CA GLY A 582 4.66 21.52 -2.44
C GLY A 582 4.80 23.05 -2.50
N VAL A 583 3.94 23.76 -1.76
CA VAL A 583 3.86 25.23 -1.87
C VAL A 583 5.11 25.92 -1.31
N HIS A 584 5.60 25.48 -0.14
CA HIS A 584 6.67 26.19 0.60
C HIS A 584 7.80 25.27 1.09
N GLY A 585 7.78 23.98 0.80
CA GLY A 585 8.59 22.97 1.46
C GLY A 585 7.95 22.51 2.79
N PRO A 586 8.58 21.58 3.51
CA PRO A 586 8.09 21.08 4.81
C PRO A 586 8.04 22.12 5.92
N TRP A 587 8.77 23.21 5.78
CA TRP A 587 8.85 24.27 6.79
C TRP A 587 8.47 25.63 6.19
N LEU A 588 7.65 26.39 6.92
CA LEU A 588 7.33 27.77 6.60
C LEU A 588 8.49 28.71 6.97
N PRO A 589 8.52 29.96 6.44
CA PRO A 589 9.58 30.93 6.76
C PRO A 589 9.74 31.25 8.25
N ASP A 590 8.68 31.07 9.05
CA ASP A 590 8.69 31.24 10.51
C ASP A 590 9.21 30.01 11.29
N GLY A 591 9.61 28.95 10.57
CA GLY A 591 10.09 27.68 11.12
C GLY A 591 8.99 26.71 11.54
N SER A 592 7.70 27.06 11.39
CA SER A 592 6.60 26.12 11.62
C SER A 592 6.49 25.09 10.50
N ARG A 593 5.93 23.91 10.83
CA ARG A 593 5.70 22.84 9.85
C ARG A 593 4.42 23.07 9.05
N THR A 594 4.43 22.59 7.81
CA THR A 594 3.25 22.55 6.96
C THR A 594 3.04 21.14 6.41
N ASP A 595 1.78 20.74 6.23
CA ASP A 595 1.41 19.45 5.62
C ASP A 595 1.19 19.55 4.10
N LYS A 596 1.41 20.75 3.49
CA LYS A 596 1.20 20.98 2.06
C LYS A 596 2.43 20.67 1.22
N HIS A 597 2.94 19.44 1.35
CA HIS A 597 4.06 18.90 0.58
C HIS A 597 3.92 17.37 0.46
N ALA A 598 4.80 16.74 -0.34
CA ALA A 598 4.95 15.30 -0.47
C ALA A 598 6.42 14.84 -0.32
N ALA A 599 7.20 15.57 0.48
CA ALA A 599 8.61 15.30 0.72
C ALA A 599 8.78 14.25 1.84
N THR A 600 8.48 13.00 1.52
CA THR A 600 8.37 11.89 2.48
C THR A 600 9.70 11.50 3.10
N LEU A 601 10.78 11.45 2.31
CA LEU A 601 12.12 11.15 2.83
C LEU A 601 12.70 12.32 3.62
N THR A 602 12.34 13.54 3.28
CA THR A 602 12.82 14.75 3.98
C THR A 602 12.15 14.93 5.34
N ASP A 603 10.83 14.74 5.45
CA ASP A 603 10.05 15.08 6.65
C ASP A 603 9.28 13.90 7.26
N GLY A 604 9.18 12.76 6.58
CA GLY A 604 8.42 11.59 7.05
C GLY A 604 9.11 10.81 8.17
N VAL A 605 8.33 9.96 8.80
CA VAL A 605 8.78 9.01 9.83
C VAL A 605 8.50 7.57 9.39
N VAL A 606 9.15 6.60 10.02
CA VAL A 606 8.99 5.18 9.68
C VAL A 606 7.58 4.70 10.05
N GLY A 607 6.93 4.03 9.12
CA GLY A 607 5.60 3.43 9.30
C GLY A 607 5.33 2.34 8.28
N VAL A 608 4.09 1.85 8.24
CA VAL A 608 3.62 0.83 7.30
C VAL A 608 2.43 1.36 6.49
N LEU A 609 2.54 1.30 5.17
CA LEU A 609 1.47 1.69 4.24
C LEU A 609 1.54 0.80 2.99
N HIS A 610 0.37 0.43 2.45
CA HIS A 610 0.25 -0.36 1.23
C HIS A 610 1.15 -1.60 1.20
N GLY A 611 1.27 -2.28 2.35
CA GLY A 611 1.98 -3.54 2.49
C GLY A 611 3.49 -3.46 2.72
N SER A 612 4.05 -2.28 2.92
CA SER A 612 5.49 -2.08 3.08
C SER A 612 5.84 -1.16 4.25
N ARG A 613 6.89 -1.50 4.97
CA ARG A 613 7.49 -0.62 5.98
C ARG A 613 8.47 0.33 5.31
N THR A 614 8.23 1.64 5.45
CA THR A 614 8.99 2.70 4.78
C THR A 614 8.87 4.03 5.53
N TYR A 615 9.38 5.14 4.97
CA TYR A 615 9.08 6.49 5.45
C TYR A 615 7.71 6.94 4.96
N LEU A 616 6.93 7.56 5.85
CA LEU A 616 5.57 8.03 5.60
C LEU A 616 5.35 9.44 6.14
N LEU A 617 4.51 10.21 5.47
CA LEU A 617 3.92 11.41 6.02
C LEU A 617 2.66 11.01 6.82
N GLN A 618 2.76 11.03 8.12
CA GLN A 618 1.71 10.58 9.03
C GLN A 618 1.60 11.45 10.28
N THR A 619 0.47 11.37 10.95
CA THR A 619 0.25 12.00 12.25
C THR A 619 0.96 11.21 13.37
N PRO A 620 1.16 11.78 14.56
CA PRO A 620 1.76 11.06 15.68
C PRO A 620 1.02 9.78 16.09
N ASP A 621 -0.28 9.67 15.79
CA ASP A 621 -1.13 8.50 16.06
C ASP A 621 -1.21 7.52 14.86
N GLY A 622 -0.37 7.72 13.84
CA GLY A 622 -0.21 6.80 12.73
C GLY A 622 -1.26 6.90 11.62
N GLN A 623 -2.07 7.98 11.57
CA GLN A 623 -2.94 8.25 10.42
C GLN A 623 -2.14 8.84 9.27
N ILE A 624 -2.39 8.41 8.06
CA ILE A 624 -1.69 8.90 6.87
C ILE A 624 -2.19 10.30 6.53
N LYS A 625 -1.25 11.25 6.37
CA LYS A 625 -1.58 12.63 6.02
C LYS A 625 -1.96 12.78 4.56
N GLU A 626 -2.84 13.72 4.29
CA GLU A 626 -3.04 14.22 2.93
C GLU A 626 -1.79 15.00 2.50
N THR A 627 -1.33 14.74 1.29
CA THR A 627 -0.16 15.39 0.71
C THR A 627 -0.57 16.45 -0.32
N HIS A 628 0.40 17.25 -0.75
CA HIS A 628 0.19 18.19 -1.83
C HIS A 628 1.42 18.29 -2.73
N SER A 629 1.19 18.21 -4.02
CA SER A 629 2.14 18.55 -5.07
C SER A 629 1.39 19.09 -6.28
N ILE A 630 1.98 20.07 -6.98
CA ILE A 630 1.50 20.49 -8.30
C ILE A 630 1.60 19.34 -9.31
N SER A 631 2.50 18.39 -9.06
CA SER A 631 2.69 17.18 -9.85
C SER A 631 1.92 16.01 -9.23
N ALA A 632 0.84 15.56 -9.86
CA ALA A 632 0.05 14.42 -9.40
C ALA A 632 0.87 13.11 -9.32
N GLY A 633 1.97 12.97 -10.08
CA GLY A 633 2.84 11.79 -10.03
C GLY A 633 3.81 11.78 -8.85
N LEU A 634 3.96 12.91 -8.13
CA LEU A 634 4.75 13.01 -6.90
C LEU A 634 3.87 13.21 -5.65
N ASP A 635 2.56 13.32 -5.81
CA ASP A 635 1.60 13.53 -4.72
C ASP A 635 1.25 12.20 -4.04
N TYR A 636 2.15 11.74 -3.17
CA TYR A 636 2.04 10.45 -2.47
C TYR A 636 2.72 10.51 -1.10
N PRO A 637 2.07 10.03 -0.02
CA PRO A 637 2.55 10.17 1.35
C PRO A 637 3.60 9.13 1.76
N GLY A 638 4.02 8.27 0.85
CA GLY A 638 5.00 7.20 1.10
C GLY A 638 6.10 7.17 0.03
N VAL A 639 7.03 6.24 0.18
CA VAL A 639 8.14 6.05 -0.76
C VAL A 639 8.54 4.58 -0.84
N GLY A 640 9.22 4.17 -1.89
CA GLY A 640 9.76 2.82 -2.01
C GLY A 640 10.70 2.46 -0.86
N PRO A 641 10.59 1.25 -0.28
CA PRO A 641 11.42 0.83 0.86
C PRO A 641 12.92 0.79 0.53
N GLN A 642 13.27 0.63 -0.73
CA GLN A 642 14.66 0.69 -1.19
C GLN A 642 15.22 2.12 -1.08
N HIS A 643 14.43 3.15 -1.38
CA HIS A 643 14.84 4.54 -1.13
C HIS A 643 14.98 4.83 0.36
N ALA A 644 14.09 4.28 1.19
CA ALA A 644 14.21 4.37 2.64
C ALA A 644 15.55 3.78 3.13
N SER A 645 15.95 2.62 2.63
CA SER A 645 17.23 2.00 2.92
C SER A 645 18.42 2.84 2.43
N LEU A 646 18.34 3.40 1.22
CA LEU A 646 19.39 4.24 0.63
C LEU A 646 19.58 5.55 1.43
N LYS A 647 18.50 6.14 1.94
CA LYS A 647 18.56 7.26 2.88
C LYS A 647 19.22 6.85 4.19
N ALA A 648 18.77 5.77 4.82
CA ALA A 648 19.28 5.32 6.11
C ALA A 648 20.77 4.96 6.07
N THR A 649 21.27 4.47 4.93
CA THR A 649 22.70 4.17 4.71
C THR A 649 23.52 5.38 4.27
N GLY A 650 22.90 6.52 3.99
CA GLY A 650 23.57 7.72 3.49
C GLY A 650 24.14 7.58 2.08
N ARG A 651 23.69 6.57 1.29
CA ARG A 651 24.19 6.38 -0.08
C ARG A 651 23.58 7.37 -1.07
N VAL A 652 22.36 7.82 -0.82
CA VAL A 652 21.64 8.79 -1.64
C VAL A 652 21.26 9.99 -0.77
N ASP A 653 21.51 11.18 -1.27
CA ASP A 653 21.08 12.44 -0.68
C ASP A 653 19.68 12.79 -1.21
N TYR A 654 18.76 13.19 -0.31
CA TYR A 654 17.41 13.54 -0.70
C TYR A 654 17.13 15.01 -0.40
N LYS A 655 16.65 15.71 -1.42
CA LYS A 655 16.28 17.13 -1.41
C LYS A 655 14.83 17.29 -1.86
N PHE A 656 14.31 18.48 -1.77
CA PHE A 656 13.00 18.82 -2.34
C PHE A 656 13.07 20.07 -3.20
N ALA A 657 12.10 20.22 -4.10
CA ALA A 657 11.83 21.46 -4.82
C ALA A 657 10.35 21.83 -4.68
N THR A 658 10.05 23.13 -4.59
CA THR A 658 8.68 23.63 -4.44
C THR A 658 7.95 23.66 -5.78
N ASP A 659 6.63 23.82 -5.75
CA ASP A 659 5.77 23.94 -6.92
C ASP A 659 6.20 25.07 -7.85
N SER A 660 6.54 26.24 -7.28
CA SER A 660 7.03 27.39 -8.06
C SER A 660 8.38 27.10 -8.71
N GLN A 661 9.30 26.47 -7.98
CA GLN A 661 10.61 26.09 -8.50
C GLN A 661 10.49 25.07 -9.65
N ALA A 662 9.59 24.11 -9.53
CA ALA A 662 9.32 23.14 -10.60
C ALA A 662 8.72 23.80 -11.85
N LEU A 663 7.75 24.73 -11.69
CA LEU A 663 7.16 25.50 -12.80
C LEU A 663 8.20 26.37 -13.52
N ASP A 664 9.09 27.01 -12.76
CA ASP A 664 10.17 27.82 -13.34
C ASP A 664 11.21 26.97 -14.07
N ALA A 665 11.61 25.82 -13.50
CA ALA A 665 12.50 24.87 -14.14
C ALA A 665 11.93 24.36 -15.47
N MET A 666 10.65 23.97 -15.47
CA MET A 666 9.93 23.58 -16.68
C MET A 666 10.02 24.67 -17.76
N ARG A 667 9.74 25.93 -17.39
CA ARG A 667 9.81 27.09 -18.34
C ARG A 667 11.22 27.29 -18.88
N VAL A 668 12.22 27.23 -18.00
CA VAL A 668 13.62 27.43 -18.38
C VAL A 668 14.08 26.37 -19.37
N VAL A 669 13.85 25.09 -19.06
CA VAL A 669 14.24 23.98 -19.95
C VAL A 669 13.50 24.05 -21.29
N SER A 670 12.20 24.33 -21.27
CA SER A 670 11.41 24.48 -22.50
C SER A 670 11.97 25.55 -23.41
N ARG A 671 12.37 26.72 -22.87
CA ARG A 671 12.89 27.84 -23.64
C ARG A 671 14.36 27.68 -24.06
N LYS A 672 15.15 26.97 -23.28
CA LYS A 672 16.58 26.79 -23.55
C LYS A 672 16.86 25.60 -24.45
N GLU A 673 16.17 24.47 -24.23
CA GLU A 673 16.45 23.22 -24.93
C GLU A 673 15.34 22.79 -25.91
N GLY A 674 14.20 23.51 -25.95
CA GLY A 674 13.07 23.14 -26.81
C GLY A 674 12.37 21.84 -26.35
N ILE A 675 12.58 21.43 -25.09
CA ILE A 675 12.03 20.22 -24.48
C ILE A 675 11.04 20.64 -23.39
N VAL A 676 9.79 20.21 -23.49
CA VAL A 676 8.78 20.45 -22.47
C VAL A 676 8.74 19.26 -21.53
N PRO A 677 9.41 19.30 -20.36
CA PRO A 677 9.41 18.22 -19.41
C PRO A 677 8.07 18.14 -18.66
N ALA A 678 7.72 16.97 -18.13
CA ALA A 678 6.61 16.85 -17.19
C ALA A 678 6.91 17.59 -15.87
N LEU A 679 5.88 17.84 -15.06
CA LEU A 679 6.04 18.47 -13.75
C LEU A 679 6.89 17.62 -12.80
N GLU A 680 6.82 16.29 -12.90
CA GLU A 680 7.61 15.37 -12.09
C GLU A 680 9.13 15.63 -12.24
N PRO A 681 9.76 15.48 -13.43
CA PRO A 681 11.19 15.75 -13.60
C PRO A 681 11.56 17.22 -13.43
N SER A 682 10.60 18.15 -13.51
CA SER A 682 10.84 19.58 -13.31
C SER A 682 11.34 19.90 -11.89
N HIS A 683 10.94 19.12 -10.87
CA HIS A 683 11.51 19.21 -9.53
C HIS A 683 13.01 18.86 -9.54
N ALA A 684 13.36 17.74 -10.19
CA ALA A 684 14.76 17.32 -10.33
C ALA A 684 15.60 18.31 -11.18
N LEU A 685 15.00 18.90 -12.22
CA LEU A 685 15.66 19.90 -13.08
C LEU A 685 16.00 21.18 -12.32
N HIS A 686 15.14 21.64 -11.39
CA HIS A 686 15.47 22.77 -10.52
C HIS A 686 16.76 22.49 -9.73
N THR A 687 16.80 21.40 -9.01
CA THR A 687 17.97 20.98 -8.20
C THR A 687 19.19 20.73 -9.08
N THR A 688 19.01 20.17 -10.28
CA THR A 688 20.10 19.97 -11.26
C THR A 688 20.76 21.29 -11.63
N MET A 689 19.97 22.33 -11.92
CA MET A 689 20.50 23.66 -12.26
C MET A 689 21.22 24.31 -11.08
N GLU A 690 20.75 24.13 -9.85
CA GLU A 690 21.42 24.61 -8.64
C GLU A 690 22.78 23.92 -8.44
N LEU A 691 22.79 22.59 -8.50
CA LEU A 691 24.01 21.80 -8.41
C LEU A 691 25.03 22.21 -9.49
N ALA A 692 24.58 22.30 -10.74
CA ALA A 692 25.46 22.66 -11.83
C ALA A 692 26.12 24.03 -11.66
N ARG A 693 25.40 25.05 -11.15
CA ARG A 693 25.97 26.38 -10.85
C ARG A 693 27.07 26.32 -9.78
N GLY A 694 26.94 25.41 -8.80
CA GLY A 694 27.90 25.26 -7.71
C GLY A 694 29.11 24.38 -8.03
N MET A 695 29.15 23.71 -9.18
CA MET A 695 30.19 22.76 -9.56
C MET A 695 31.11 23.32 -10.67
N PRO A 696 32.40 22.90 -10.70
CA PRO A 696 33.32 23.24 -11.78
C PRO A 696 32.84 22.81 -13.17
N ARG A 697 33.30 23.49 -14.23
CA ARG A 697 32.84 23.27 -15.63
C ARG A 697 33.23 21.90 -16.21
N ASP A 698 34.23 21.25 -15.68
CA ASP A 698 34.66 19.91 -16.06
C ASP A 698 33.80 18.81 -15.45
N LYS A 699 32.94 19.15 -14.48
CA LYS A 699 32.03 18.23 -13.81
C LYS A 699 30.77 17.96 -14.64
N ILE A 700 30.10 16.85 -14.36
CA ILE A 700 28.93 16.38 -15.08
C ILE A 700 27.79 16.08 -14.10
N VAL A 701 26.63 16.65 -14.37
CA VAL A 701 25.36 16.30 -13.71
C VAL A 701 24.46 15.59 -14.73
N LEU A 702 24.11 14.35 -14.45
CA LEU A 702 23.20 13.55 -15.26
C LEU A 702 21.83 13.48 -14.59
N VAL A 703 20.78 13.95 -15.26
CA VAL A 703 19.41 13.91 -14.74
C VAL A 703 18.49 13.05 -15.59
N ASN A 704 17.61 12.29 -14.94
CA ASN A 704 16.58 11.50 -15.63
C ASN A 704 15.37 12.36 -15.98
N LEU A 705 15.11 12.54 -17.26
CA LEU A 705 13.95 13.22 -17.81
C LEU A 705 12.82 12.18 -17.98
N CYS A 706 12.12 11.88 -16.91
CA CYS A 706 11.29 10.69 -16.78
C CYS A 706 9.91 10.78 -17.42
N GLY A 707 9.49 11.96 -17.90
CA GLY A 707 8.18 12.13 -18.53
C GLY A 707 8.03 13.43 -19.32
N ARG A 708 7.14 13.39 -20.31
CA ARG A 708 6.81 14.47 -21.23
C ARG A 708 5.70 15.36 -20.68
N GLY A 709 5.81 16.68 -20.87
CA GLY A 709 4.94 17.68 -20.28
C GLY A 709 3.59 17.92 -20.96
N ASP A 710 3.32 17.29 -22.11
CA ASP A 710 2.06 17.51 -22.85
C ASP A 710 0.82 17.30 -21.97
N LYS A 711 0.86 16.30 -21.10
CA LYS A 711 -0.23 15.98 -20.16
C LYS A 711 -0.51 17.09 -19.15
N ASP A 712 0.48 17.93 -18.86
CA ASP A 712 0.43 18.92 -17.78
C ASP A 712 0.03 20.32 -18.28
N MET A 713 -0.03 20.53 -19.60
CA MET A 713 -0.19 21.87 -20.19
C MET A 713 -1.44 22.60 -19.69
N LEU A 714 -2.59 21.94 -19.60
CA LEU A 714 -3.81 22.55 -19.09
C LEU A 714 -3.65 22.95 -17.61
N HIS A 715 -3.02 22.09 -16.82
CA HIS A 715 -2.78 22.34 -15.38
C HIS A 715 -1.76 23.48 -15.19
N VAL A 716 -0.70 23.49 -15.96
CA VAL A 716 0.33 24.54 -15.95
C VAL A 716 -0.25 25.89 -16.40
N ALA A 717 -1.11 25.91 -17.44
CA ALA A 717 -1.81 27.12 -17.86
C ALA A 717 -2.66 27.69 -16.72
N LYS A 718 -3.46 26.86 -16.08
CA LYS A 718 -4.28 27.25 -14.91
C LYS A 718 -3.41 27.79 -13.77
N ALA A 719 -2.32 27.11 -13.43
CA ALA A 719 -1.40 27.53 -12.36
C ALA A 719 -0.71 28.87 -12.67
N ARG A 720 -0.57 29.21 -13.95
CA ARG A 720 -0.03 30.50 -14.44
C ARG A 720 -1.09 31.57 -14.70
N GLY A 721 -2.36 31.31 -14.39
CA GLY A 721 -3.46 32.25 -14.64
C GLY A 721 -3.81 32.42 -16.13
N VAL A 722 -3.43 31.47 -16.98
CA VAL A 722 -3.75 31.47 -18.41
C VAL A 722 -5.00 30.64 -18.65
N THR A 723 -6.02 31.26 -19.27
CA THR A 723 -7.22 30.55 -19.73
C THR A 723 -6.96 30.03 -21.15
N ILE A 724 -7.11 28.71 -21.33
CA ILE A 724 -7.10 28.08 -22.66
C ILE A 724 -8.56 27.97 -23.08
N ASP A 725 -9.00 28.87 -23.99
CA ASP A 725 -10.34 28.81 -24.57
C ASP A 725 -10.36 27.79 -25.72
N GLN A 726 -11.47 27.09 -25.90
CA GLN A 726 -11.56 26.00 -26.88
C GLN A 726 -11.44 26.51 -28.34
N ASP A 727 -11.71 27.77 -28.57
CA ASP A 727 -11.72 28.34 -29.92
C ASP A 727 -10.47 29.13 -30.34
N VAL A 728 -9.65 29.63 -29.40
CA VAL A 728 -8.40 30.39 -29.77
C VAL A 728 -7.36 30.27 -28.63
N LEU A 729 -6.16 29.77 -28.99
CA LEU A 729 -4.96 29.75 -28.14
C LEU A 729 -4.25 31.14 -28.10
N LEU A 730 -5.00 32.21 -27.94
CA LEU A 730 -4.44 33.57 -27.87
C LEU A 730 -4.56 34.09 -26.43
N THR A 731 -3.49 34.67 -25.91
CA THR A 731 -3.56 35.46 -24.68
C THR A 731 -4.38 36.73 -24.91
N LYS A 732 -4.92 37.34 -23.81
CA LYS A 732 -5.57 38.67 -23.95
C LYS A 732 -4.66 39.70 -24.63
N ASP A 733 -3.36 39.61 -24.41
CA ASP A 733 -2.38 40.51 -25.05
C ASP A 733 -2.22 40.19 -26.51
N ASP A 734 -2.31 38.92 -26.94
CA ASP A 734 -2.28 38.54 -28.38
C ASP A 734 -3.56 38.98 -29.09
N VAL A 735 -4.72 38.94 -28.43
CA VAL A 735 -5.98 39.46 -28.98
C VAL A 735 -5.91 40.97 -29.12
N ASN A 736 -5.47 41.69 -28.08
CA ASN A 736 -5.32 43.14 -28.10
C ASN A 736 -4.29 43.62 -29.17
N ALA A 737 -3.18 42.86 -29.34
CA ALA A 737 -2.19 43.14 -30.38
C ALA A 737 -2.73 42.92 -31.81
N ARG A 738 -3.62 41.92 -31.98
CA ARG A 738 -4.26 41.60 -33.27
C ARG A 738 -5.34 42.61 -33.62
N ASP A 739 -6.13 43.04 -32.64
CA ASP A 739 -7.15 44.07 -32.84
C ASP A 739 -6.50 45.45 -33.11
N ALA A 740 -5.36 45.76 -32.46
CA ALA A 740 -4.56 46.97 -32.76
C ALA A 740 -3.84 46.91 -34.12
N ALA A 741 -3.60 45.76 -34.71
CA ALA A 741 -2.99 45.58 -36.01
C ALA A 741 -4.01 45.58 -37.20
N GLN A 742 -5.31 45.45 -36.86
CA GLN A 742 -6.42 45.46 -37.85
C GLN A 742 -7.22 46.78 -37.88
N GLY A 743 -6.98 47.70 -36.93
CA GLY A 743 -7.50 49.09 -36.91
C GLY A 743 -6.43 50.06 -37.33
#